data_726a65acf3f3c60eda41e54e973f80a7
#
_entry.id   726a65acf3f3c60eda41e54e973f80a7
#
_cell.length_a   1.000
_cell.length_b   1.000
_cell.length_c   1.000
_cell.angle_alpha   90.00
_cell.angle_beta   90.00
_cell.angle_gamma   90.00
#
_symmetry.space_group_name_H-M   'P 1'
#
loop_
_entity.id
_entity.type
_entity.pdbx_description
1 polymer ?
#
loop_
_entity_poly.entity_id
_entity_poly.type
_entity_poly.pdbx_seq_one_letter_code
_entity_poly.pdbx_strand_id
1 'polypeptide(L)'
;MHKELDDETKRLLKCLVDHFDDEDRAVRDRQIRVWRKLKLLWENIQHTYYSEVAHDWRTPDDGRTSGDETDQGFYDKPVNVYRAYLESIIAALSVTVPPITCYPDDADNTLDIATAKAGDKIAELVFRHNNAPLLWIHALFVFCTEGMTACYSYPKEDESYGTYETKQHETINEEHQVTTCPFCQTEMNNKVVTKQSMMEEQEKQAKYQEEMAEYQQRQMVSPDDEFMPDDPNFQHEECASCGRMVIPQKESQTIPITRLIGVTKHPKTRVCMEVYGGLFVKVPVWARNQSECSYLIYSYETHYANVIERYPDLRDKLQKGGASYDQYEQWGRTSPQYRGEHPINNVTVRNCWFRPSAFNILNEDECKELKKKYPDGVKVCVANDLIAHAENEAMDDCWTLTYNPLSDYIHFDPVGLLLTSVQDITNDLISLTLQTIEHGIPQTFADPKVLNFKSYREAEVIPGGIYPATPKSGKSLSDGFYEVKTATLSQEVLPFAQKVQELGQVVSGALPSLFGGQMSGSRTASEYSMSRAQALQRLQTTWKMLTMWWKDVFGKVIPMYMKEMQDDERQVKKDEFGNFVNVFIRMSEIQGKIGNVELEANENLPITWNQQKDVIMELLALNNEGIIAGLASPENMPYMKRAIGLSEYVIPGEDDRNKQIEEIQQLINSEPIEIPPDPMMMQQAMMRGMPPPPPTRLPSVEANLDVDDHQLEGDVCRRWLVGDAGRLCKTENPLGYENVLLHMKMHKDLLMQEQMQQQMMQQMPPMQGQEAPPEQPPEQAGEQMNEGQNAPTIQ
;
A
#
# COMPACT_ATOMS: atom_id res chain seq x y z
N MET A 1 -30.05 1.17 0.18
CA MET A 1 -31.32 0.42 0.14
C MET A 1 -31.21 -0.68 -0.90
N HIS A 2 -31.07 -1.93 -0.48
CA HIS A 2 -30.98 -3.06 -1.40
C HIS A 2 -32.32 -3.23 -2.12
N LYS A 3 -32.27 -3.24 -3.46
CA LYS A 3 -33.48 -3.50 -4.27
C LYS A 3 -33.95 -4.94 -4.00
N GLU A 4 -35.20 -5.12 -3.64
CA GLU A 4 -35.78 -6.44 -3.43
C GLU A 4 -35.72 -7.24 -4.74
N LEU A 5 -35.04 -8.39 -4.68
CA LEU A 5 -34.95 -9.30 -5.83
C LEU A 5 -36.27 -10.04 -6.01
N ASP A 6 -36.76 -10.11 -7.24
CA ASP A 6 -37.93 -10.91 -7.59
C ASP A 6 -37.64 -12.41 -7.41
N ASP A 7 -38.67 -13.18 -7.09
CA ASP A 7 -38.53 -14.60 -6.74
C ASP A 7 -38.05 -15.44 -7.93
N GLU A 8 -38.37 -15.03 -9.14
CA GLU A 8 -37.90 -15.70 -10.36
C GLU A 8 -36.41 -15.53 -10.56
N THR A 9 -35.88 -14.32 -10.42
CA THR A 9 -34.42 -14.05 -10.43
C THR A 9 -33.72 -14.82 -9.32
N LYS A 10 -34.27 -14.87 -8.10
CA LYS A 10 -33.69 -15.67 -7.00
C LYS A 10 -33.59 -17.13 -7.39
N ARG A 11 -34.65 -17.71 -8.02
CA ARG A 11 -34.62 -19.10 -8.46
C ARG A 11 -33.53 -19.36 -9.50
N LEU A 12 -33.38 -18.48 -10.49
CA LEU A 12 -32.40 -18.62 -11.55
C LEU A 12 -30.95 -18.50 -10.99
N LEU A 13 -30.72 -17.52 -10.16
CA LEU A 13 -29.41 -17.32 -9.52
C LEU A 13 -29.05 -18.49 -8.59
N LYS A 14 -30.05 -19.06 -7.88
CA LYS A 14 -29.80 -20.24 -7.06
C LYS A 14 -29.43 -21.46 -7.92
N CYS A 15 -30.09 -21.65 -9.04
CA CYS A 15 -29.76 -22.72 -9.99
C CYS A 15 -28.30 -22.59 -10.49
N LEU A 16 -27.84 -21.36 -10.78
CA LEU A 16 -26.45 -21.13 -11.18
C LEU A 16 -25.47 -21.45 -10.03
N VAL A 17 -25.76 -20.98 -8.82
CA VAL A 17 -24.91 -21.22 -7.65
C VAL A 17 -24.79 -22.73 -7.39
N ASP A 18 -25.92 -23.44 -7.33
CA ASP A 18 -25.94 -24.86 -7.03
C ASP A 18 -25.18 -25.67 -8.12
N HIS A 19 -25.37 -25.30 -9.40
CA HIS A 19 -24.68 -25.97 -10.51
C HIS A 19 -23.14 -25.81 -10.42
N PHE A 20 -22.64 -24.59 -10.26
CA PHE A 20 -21.19 -24.34 -10.22
C PHE A 20 -20.55 -24.71 -8.89
N ASP A 21 -21.34 -24.83 -7.82
CA ASP A 21 -20.84 -25.33 -6.55
C ASP A 21 -20.57 -26.84 -6.61
N ASP A 22 -21.41 -27.60 -7.33
CA ASP A 22 -21.23 -29.04 -7.55
C ASP A 22 -20.21 -29.37 -8.65
N GLU A 23 -19.92 -28.41 -9.55
CA GLU A 23 -18.95 -28.64 -10.63
C GLU A 23 -17.56 -28.91 -10.07
N ASP A 24 -16.87 -29.92 -10.63
CA ASP A 24 -15.49 -30.30 -10.30
C ASP A 24 -15.24 -30.67 -8.83
N ARG A 25 -16.28 -30.97 -8.07
CA ARG A 25 -16.20 -31.23 -6.61
C ARG A 25 -15.14 -32.25 -6.23
N ALA A 26 -15.09 -33.39 -6.91
CA ALA A 26 -14.14 -34.46 -6.59
C ALA A 26 -12.66 -34.08 -6.83
N VAL A 27 -12.39 -33.22 -7.79
CA VAL A 27 -11.03 -32.71 -8.07
C VAL A 27 -10.70 -31.65 -7.05
N ARG A 28 -11.64 -30.79 -6.75
CA ARG A 28 -11.52 -29.75 -5.74
C ARG A 28 -11.21 -30.33 -4.36
N ASP A 29 -11.93 -31.35 -3.95
CA ASP A 29 -11.69 -32.04 -2.68
C ASP A 29 -10.26 -32.58 -2.56
N ARG A 30 -9.72 -33.15 -3.64
CA ARG A 30 -8.33 -33.61 -3.65
C ARG A 30 -7.34 -32.45 -3.49
N GLN A 31 -7.56 -31.32 -4.14
CA GLN A 31 -6.72 -30.13 -4.00
C GLN A 31 -6.77 -29.60 -2.55
N ILE A 32 -7.96 -29.46 -1.99
CA ILE A 32 -8.17 -29.02 -0.61
C ILE A 32 -7.44 -29.95 0.39
N ARG A 33 -7.50 -31.27 0.20
CA ARG A 33 -6.74 -32.23 1.03
C ARG A 33 -5.25 -31.93 1.03
N VAL A 34 -4.66 -31.66 -0.15
CA VAL A 34 -3.24 -31.34 -0.28
C VAL A 34 -2.91 -30.04 0.44
N TRP A 35 -3.62 -28.95 0.11
CA TRP A 35 -3.34 -27.63 0.69
C TRP A 35 -3.50 -27.60 2.20
N ARG A 36 -4.48 -28.39 2.70
CA ARG A 36 -4.70 -28.52 4.12
C ARG A 36 -3.57 -29.25 4.82
N LYS A 37 -3.07 -30.34 4.22
CA LYS A 37 -1.87 -31.01 4.74
C LYS A 37 -0.70 -30.04 4.85
N LEU A 38 -0.47 -29.21 3.85
CA LEU A 38 0.62 -28.22 3.86
C LEU A 38 0.48 -27.20 4.97
N LYS A 39 -0.74 -26.72 5.23
CA LYS A 39 -1.00 -25.80 6.36
C LYS A 39 -0.83 -26.48 7.71
N LEU A 40 -1.22 -27.74 7.86
CA LEU A 40 -0.97 -28.50 9.08
C LEU A 40 0.52 -28.67 9.36
N LEU A 41 1.31 -28.98 8.34
CA LEU A 41 2.77 -29.04 8.44
C LEU A 41 3.38 -27.69 8.85
N TRP A 42 2.86 -26.59 8.31
CA TRP A 42 3.28 -25.24 8.70
C TRP A 42 3.04 -24.99 10.19
N GLU A 43 1.90 -25.41 10.72
CA GLU A 43 1.53 -25.26 12.13
C GLU A 43 2.16 -26.30 13.05
N ASN A 44 3.13 -27.05 12.53
CA ASN A 44 3.83 -28.10 13.25
C ASN A 44 2.96 -29.30 13.68
N ILE A 45 1.85 -29.53 12.95
CA ILE A 45 1.01 -30.71 13.16
C ILE A 45 1.48 -31.78 12.19
N GLN A 46 2.22 -32.70 12.75
CA GLN A 46 2.91 -33.76 12.03
C GLN A 46 2.19 -35.10 12.23
N HIS A 47 2.65 -36.16 11.55
CA HIS A 47 2.12 -37.52 11.68
C HIS A 47 0.61 -37.60 11.38
N THR A 48 0.10 -36.78 10.48
CA THR A 48 -1.32 -36.76 10.12
C THR A 48 -1.65 -37.85 9.11
N TYR A 49 -2.80 -38.50 9.27
CA TYR A 49 -3.41 -39.39 8.27
C TYR A 49 -4.78 -38.87 7.84
N TYR A 50 -5.14 -39.14 6.61
CA TYR A 50 -6.46 -38.74 6.10
C TYR A 50 -7.51 -39.78 6.45
N SER A 51 -8.55 -39.41 7.19
CA SER A 51 -9.68 -40.27 7.54
C SER A 51 -10.80 -40.13 6.51
N GLU A 52 -11.06 -41.17 5.75
CA GLU A 52 -12.18 -41.18 4.77
C GLU A 52 -13.55 -41.08 5.46
N VAL A 53 -13.67 -41.48 6.72
CA VAL A 53 -14.93 -41.42 7.49
C VAL A 53 -15.20 -39.99 7.96
N ALA A 54 -14.14 -39.29 8.40
CA ALA A 54 -14.25 -37.91 8.88
C ALA A 54 -14.08 -36.91 7.76
N HIS A 55 -13.68 -37.34 6.56
CA HIS A 55 -13.27 -36.50 5.46
C HIS A 55 -12.26 -35.41 5.86
N ASP A 56 -11.37 -35.74 6.81
CA ASP A 56 -10.39 -34.82 7.36
C ASP A 56 -9.06 -35.51 7.71
N TRP A 57 -8.02 -34.66 7.86
CA TRP A 57 -6.73 -35.04 8.41
C TRP A 57 -6.83 -35.19 9.92
N ARG A 58 -6.43 -36.33 10.42
CA ARG A 58 -6.43 -36.69 11.85
C ARG A 58 -5.02 -36.94 12.34
N THR A 59 -4.77 -36.60 13.58
CA THR A 59 -3.58 -37.05 14.31
C THR A 59 -3.86 -38.38 15.02
N PRO A 60 -2.86 -39.15 15.35
CA PRO A 60 -3.05 -40.37 16.15
C PRO A 60 -3.77 -40.14 17.49
N ASP A 61 -3.62 -38.94 18.05
CA ASP A 61 -4.25 -38.53 19.31
C ASP A 61 -5.75 -38.20 19.17
N ASP A 62 -6.24 -37.84 17.99
CA ASP A 62 -7.66 -37.53 17.77
C ASP A 62 -8.60 -38.75 17.95
N GLY A 63 -8.09 -39.96 17.98
CA GLY A 63 -8.84 -41.19 18.12
C GLY A 63 -8.75 -41.83 19.50
N ARG A 64 -7.95 -41.26 20.40
CA ARG A 64 -7.76 -41.83 21.76
C ARG A 64 -8.88 -41.36 22.67
N THR A 65 -9.72 -42.27 23.07
CA THR A 65 -10.57 -42.08 24.24
C THR A 65 -9.66 -42.03 25.47
N SER A 66 -9.78 -40.98 26.25
CA SER A 66 -9.03 -40.76 27.48
C SER A 66 -9.18 -42.00 28.42
N GLY A 67 -8.21 -42.87 28.44
CA GLY A 67 -8.20 -44.06 29.31
C GLY A 67 -7.35 -45.24 28.85
N ASP A 68 -6.89 -45.29 27.65
CA ASP A 68 -6.05 -46.38 27.15
C ASP A 68 -4.56 -46.04 27.27
N GLU A 69 -4.01 -46.24 28.47
CA GLU A 69 -2.58 -46.02 28.75
C GLU A 69 -1.67 -47.11 28.13
N THR A 70 -2.23 -48.08 27.40
CA THR A 70 -1.50 -49.24 26.92
C THR A 70 -0.92 -49.11 25.52
N ASP A 71 -1.26 -48.08 24.79
CA ASP A 71 -0.63 -47.84 23.50
C ASP A 71 0.63 -46.98 23.70
N GLN A 72 1.78 -47.63 23.80
CA GLN A 72 3.09 -46.97 23.74
C GLN A 72 3.22 -46.29 22.39
N GLY A 73 2.79 -45.05 22.38
CA GLY A 73 2.66 -44.26 21.16
C GLY A 73 3.99 -44.03 20.47
N PHE A 74 3.92 -43.92 19.20
CA PHE A 74 4.97 -43.35 18.37
C PHE A 74 5.56 -42.14 19.06
N TYR A 75 6.88 -42.02 19.05
CA TYR A 75 7.57 -40.82 19.49
C TYR A 75 7.18 -39.66 18.57
N ASP A 76 6.20 -38.89 19.01
CA ASP A 76 5.77 -37.66 18.32
C ASP A 76 6.67 -36.49 18.74
N LYS A 77 7.88 -36.49 18.23
CA LYS A 77 8.87 -35.43 18.43
C LYS A 77 9.16 -34.79 17.05
N PRO A 78 8.26 -33.97 16.52
CA PRO A 78 8.44 -33.43 15.18
C PRO A 78 9.56 -32.40 15.15
N VAL A 79 10.37 -32.49 14.11
CA VAL A 79 11.31 -31.43 13.71
C VAL A 79 10.81 -30.84 12.41
N ASN A 80 10.26 -29.63 12.48
CA ASN A 80 9.59 -28.97 11.33
C ASN A 80 10.60 -28.37 10.34
N VAL A 81 11.13 -29.22 9.50
CA VAL A 81 12.02 -28.84 8.40
C VAL A 81 11.24 -28.13 7.28
N TYR A 82 10.00 -28.55 7.04
CA TYR A 82 9.09 -27.96 6.07
C TYR A 82 8.92 -26.45 6.30
N ARG A 83 8.56 -26.07 7.51
CA ARG A 83 8.38 -24.66 7.88
C ARG A 83 9.67 -23.86 7.73
N ALA A 84 10.80 -24.41 8.20
CA ALA A 84 12.09 -23.73 8.13
C ALA A 84 12.49 -23.38 6.69
N TYR A 85 12.30 -24.31 5.75
CA TYR A 85 12.57 -24.04 4.33
C TYR A 85 11.59 -23.03 3.73
N LEU A 86 10.30 -23.14 4.00
CA LEU A 86 9.31 -22.22 3.49
C LEU A 86 9.49 -20.79 4.04
N GLU A 87 9.73 -20.64 5.33
CA GLU A 87 10.04 -19.35 5.94
C GLU A 87 11.23 -18.67 5.29
N SER A 88 12.25 -19.44 4.93
CA SER A 88 13.42 -18.88 4.26
C SER A 88 13.13 -18.40 2.85
N ILE A 89 12.28 -19.13 2.12
CA ILE A 89 11.83 -18.70 0.78
C ILE A 89 11.00 -17.43 0.90
N ILE A 90 10.03 -17.40 1.81
CA ILE A 90 9.18 -16.24 2.05
C ILE A 90 10.05 -15.04 2.47
N ALA A 91 10.97 -15.23 3.42
CA ALA A 91 11.86 -14.18 3.88
C ALA A 91 12.75 -13.63 2.74
N ALA A 92 13.26 -14.49 1.88
CA ALA A 92 14.09 -14.07 0.75
C ALA A 92 13.30 -13.22 -0.27
N LEU A 93 12.02 -13.55 -0.50
CA LEU A 93 11.15 -12.87 -1.48
C LEU A 93 10.38 -11.69 -0.89
N SER A 94 10.31 -11.56 0.44
CA SER A 94 9.59 -10.48 1.12
C SER A 94 10.45 -9.27 1.49
N VAL A 95 11.73 -9.27 1.14
CA VAL A 95 12.67 -8.19 1.49
C VAL A 95 12.17 -6.83 1.01
N THR A 96 11.61 -6.77 -0.19
CA THR A 96 11.04 -5.55 -0.76
C THR A 96 9.72 -5.89 -1.44
N VAL A 97 8.73 -5.00 -1.29
CA VAL A 97 7.52 -5.06 -2.09
C VAL A 97 7.79 -4.35 -3.41
N PRO A 98 7.44 -4.92 -4.55
CA PRO A 98 7.72 -4.30 -5.85
C PRO A 98 7.03 -2.93 -5.97
N PRO A 99 7.77 -1.85 -6.23
CA PRO A 99 7.19 -0.53 -6.46
C PRO A 99 6.50 -0.49 -7.82
N ILE A 100 5.44 0.30 -7.89
CA ILE A 100 4.58 0.43 -9.06
C ILE A 100 4.72 1.84 -9.62
N THR A 101 4.81 1.94 -10.95
CA THR A 101 4.84 3.21 -11.68
C THR A 101 3.78 3.21 -12.78
N CYS A 102 3.07 4.31 -12.90
CA CYS A 102 2.04 4.52 -13.91
C CYS A 102 2.62 5.23 -15.12
N TYR A 103 2.30 4.74 -16.31
CA TYR A 103 2.66 5.39 -17.57
C TYR A 103 1.44 6.03 -18.22
N PRO A 104 1.59 7.22 -18.84
CA PRO A 104 0.50 7.85 -19.56
C PRO A 104 0.12 7.03 -20.81
N ASP A 105 -1.14 7.17 -21.26
CA ASP A 105 -1.58 6.55 -22.51
C ASP A 105 -0.95 7.24 -23.71
N ASP A 106 -0.84 8.57 -23.65
CA ASP A 106 -0.16 9.40 -24.65
C ASP A 106 0.86 10.32 -23.95
N ALA A 107 2.13 10.18 -24.35
CA ALA A 107 3.24 10.97 -23.80
C ALA A 107 3.21 12.45 -24.24
N ASP A 108 2.45 12.79 -25.27
CA ASP A 108 2.29 14.17 -25.73
C ASP A 108 1.07 14.88 -25.11
N ASN A 109 0.21 14.11 -24.43
CA ASN A 109 -0.97 14.64 -23.77
C ASN A 109 -0.66 15.02 -22.31
N THR A 110 -0.70 16.31 -22.00
CA THR A 110 -0.42 16.82 -20.65
C THR A 110 -1.38 16.29 -19.57
N LEU A 111 -2.65 16.00 -19.94
CA LEU A 111 -3.63 15.43 -19.02
C LEU A 111 -3.29 13.97 -18.67
N ASP A 112 -2.85 13.19 -19.64
CA ASP A 112 -2.47 11.79 -19.41
C ASP A 112 -1.21 11.70 -18.55
N ILE A 113 -0.24 12.61 -18.78
CA ILE A 113 0.96 12.73 -17.94
C ILE A 113 0.58 13.11 -16.50
N ALA A 114 -0.32 14.07 -16.33
CA ALA A 114 -0.80 14.46 -14.99
C ALA A 114 -1.51 13.29 -14.29
N THR A 115 -2.34 12.54 -15.05
CA THR A 115 -3.07 11.38 -14.54
C THR A 115 -2.13 10.23 -14.15
N ALA A 116 -1.09 9.97 -14.93
CA ALA A 116 -0.08 8.98 -14.57
C ALA A 116 0.65 9.34 -13.27
N LYS A 117 1.07 10.61 -13.12
CA LYS A 117 1.67 11.11 -11.87
C LYS A 117 0.70 11.05 -10.67
N ALA A 118 -0.58 11.34 -10.91
CA ALA A 118 -1.60 11.16 -9.88
C ALA A 118 -1.78 9.68 -9.53
N GLY A 119 -1.68 8.79 -10.52
CA GLY A 119 -1.68 7.33 -10.34
C GLY A 119 -0.58 6.84 -9.42
N ASP A 120 0.65 7.35 -9.56
CA ASP A 120 1.77 7.02 -8.66
C ASP A 120 1.48 7.43 -7.21
N LYS A 121 0.91 8.62 -7.02
CA LYS A 121 0.49 9.09 -5.69
C LYS A 121 -0.62 8.22 -5.10
N ILE A 122 -1.58 7.80 -5.93
CA ILE A 122 -2.67 6.90 -5.54
C ILE A 122 -2.11 5.52 -5.17
N ALA A 123 -1.18 4.97 -5.96
CA ALA A 123 -0.51 3.71 -5.66
C ALA A 123 0.14 3.74 -4.28
N GLU A 124 0.84 4.83 -3.94
CA GLU A 124 1.45 5.01 -2.62
C GLU A 124 0.40 5.11 -1.50
N LEU A 125 -0.72 5.80 -1.74
CA LEU A 125 -1.83 5.88 -0.77
C LEU A 125 -2.43 4.50 -0.50
N VAL A 126 -2.74 3.76 -1.56
CA VAL A 126 -3.30 2.40 -1.48
C VAL A 126 -2.32 1.46 -0.78
N PHE A 127 -1.03 1.57 -1.10
CA PHE A 127 0.04 0.80 -0.48
C PHE A 127 0.08 0.99 1.04
N ARG A 128 -0.01 2.23 1.53
CA ARG A 128 -0.03 2.53 2.97
C ARG A 128 -1.34 2.09 3.62
N HIS A 129 -2.46 2.38 2.98
CA HIS A 129 -3.77 2.09 3.53
C HIS A 129 -3.98 0.59 3.78
N ASN A 130 -3.55 -0.24 2.83
CA ASN A 130 -3.72 -1.68 2.88
C ASN A 130 -2.56 -2.43 3.57
N ASN A 131 -1.58 -1.75 4.15
CA ASN A 131 -0.37 -2.39 4.69
C ASN A 131 0.25 -3.37 3.67
N ALA A 132 0.52 -2.90 2.47
CA ALA A 132 0.99 -3.71 1.35
C ALA A 132 2.15 -4.67 1.68
N PRO A 133 3.13 -4.34 2.56
CA PRO A 133 4.15 -5.30 2.98
C PRO A 133 3.59 -6.55 3.65
N LEU A 134 2.56 -6.42 4.48
CA LEU A 134 1.92 -7.57 5.13
C LEU A 134 1.08 -8.37 4.14
N LEU A 135 0.37 -7.70 3.23
CA LEU A 135 -0.36 -8.36 2.15
C LEU A 135 0.58 -9.15 1.24
N TRP A 136 1.76 -8.59 0.93
CA TRP A 136 2.78 -9.23 0.12
C TRP A 136 3.31 -10.51 0.80
N ILE A 137 3.65 -10.45 2.08
CA ILE A 137 4.06 -11.63 2.86
C ILE A 137 2.97 -12.69 2.86
N HIS A 138 1.71 -12.26 3.05
CA HIS A 138 0.57 -13.18 3.02
C HIS A 138 0.36 -13.80 1.64
N ALA A 139 0.51 -13.03 0.58
CA ALA A 139 0.44 -13.52 -0.79
C ALA A 139 1.52 -14.58 -1.08
N LEU A 140 2.75 -14.34 -0.63
CA LEU A 140 3.85 -15.31 -0.72
C LEU A 140 3.53 -16.60 0.05
N PHE A 141 3.02 -16.47 1.26
CA PHE A 141 2.62 -17.61 2.08
C PHE A 141 1.55 -18.46 1.38
N VAL A 142 0.49 -17.82 0.92
CA VAL A 142 -0.61 -18.48 0.21
C VAL A 142 -0.11 -19.12 -1.09
N PHE A 143 0.71 -18.44 -1.86
CA PHE A 143 1.31 -18.97 -3.09
C PHE A 143 2.13 -20.23 -2.81
N CYS A 144 2.93 -20.22 -1.75
CA CYS A 144 3.77 -21.36 -1.38
C CYS A 144 3.00 -22.56 -0.80
N THR A 145 1.83 -22.34 -0.21
CA THR A 145 1.04 -23.38 0.45
C THR A 145 -0.17 -23.84 -0.32
N GLU A 146 -0.78 -22.98 -1.14
CA GLU A 146 -2.02 -23.26 -1.86
C GLU A 146 -1.85 -23.19 -3.40
N GLY A 147 -0.71 -22.74 -3.87
CA GLY A 147 -0.38 -22.67 -5.29
C GLY A 147 -1.03 -21.54 -6.05
N MET A 148 -2.24 -21.11 -5.69
CA MET A 148 -2.97 -20.00 -6.30
C MET A 148 -3.09 -18.84 -5.30
N THR A 149 -2.90 -17.61 -5.77
CA THR A 149 -3.17 -16.40 -5.02
C THR A 149 -4.17 -15.53 -5.76
N ALA A 150 -5.18 -15.06 -5.05
CA ALA A 150 -6.23 -14.22 -5.56
C ALA A 150 -6.32 -12.93 -4.73
N CYS A 151 -6.35 -11.78 -5.36
CA CYS A 151 -6.62 -10.50 -4.72
C CYS A 151 -8.05 -10.08 -4.99
N TYR A 152 -8.78 -9.77 -3.94
CA TYR A 152 -10.09 -9.13 -4.01
C TYR A 152 -9.92 -7.66 -3.68
N SER A 153 -10.26 -6.80 -4.61
CA SER A 153 -10.17 -5.34 -4.48
C SER A 153 -11.57 -4.74 -4.54
N TYR A 154 -11.92 -3.93 -3.56
CA TYR A 154 -13.26 -3.34 -3.49
C TYR A 154 -13.24 -1.96 -2.85
N PRO A 155 -14.15 -1.06 -3.26
CA PRO A 155 -14.32 0.24 -2.60
C PRO A 155 -15.02 0.07 -1.26
N LYS A 156 -14.54 0.75 -0.22
CA LYS A 156 -15.14 0.80 1.10
C LYS A 156 -15.31 2.23 1.54
N GLU A 157 -16.54 2.57 1.91
CA GLU A 157 -16.88 3.83 2.56
C GLU A 157 -16.68 3.70 4.08
N ASP A 158 -15.93 4.64 4.67
CA ASP A 158 -15.71 4.62 6.12
C ASP A 158 -15.41 6.05 6.61
N GLU A 159 -16.06 6.47 7.70
CA GLU A 159 -15.84 7.79 8.31
C GLU A 159 -14.40 8.00 8.78
N SER A 160 -13.67 6.92 9.08
CA SER A 160 -12.25 6.98 9.46
C SER A 160 -11.34 7.49 8.34
N TYR A 161 -11.79 7.42 7.09
CA TYR A 161 -11.04 7.93 5.93
C TYR A 161 -11.20 9.43 5.71
N GLY A 162 -12.08 10.06 6.50
CA GLY A 162 -12.46 11.45 6.37
C GLY A 162 -13.83 11.62 5.73
N THR A 163 -14.27 12.87 5.61
CA THR A 163 -15.57 13.21 5.01
C THR A 163 -15.39 14.22 3.89
N TYR A 164 -16.26 14.19 2.89
CA TYR A 164 -16.39 15.22 1.87
C TYR A 164 -17.75 15.87 1.93
N GLU A 165 -17.83 17.11 1.45
CA GLU A 165 -19.06 17.92 1.53
C GLU A 165 -19.71 18.03 0.16
N THR A 166 -20.95 17.57 0.06
CA THR A 166 -21.77 17.77 -1.13
C THR A 166 -22.68 18.99 -0.92
N LYS A 167 -22.50 20.00 -1.79
CA LYS A 167 -23.32 21.19 -1.77
C LYS A 167 -24.61 20.93 -2.55
N GLN A 168 -25.73 21.00 -1.89
CA GLN A 168 -27.03 20.90 -2.54
C GLN A 168 -27.45 22.27 -3.01
N HIS A 169 -27.64 22.40 -4.31
CA HIS A 169 -28.09 23.62 -4.95
C HIS A 169 -29.54 23.43 -5.42
N GLU A 170 -30.40 24.39 -5.11
CA GLU A 170 -31.74 24.49 -5.70
C GLU A 170 -31.80 25.70 -6.60
N THR A 171 -32.34 25.51 -7.79
CA THR A 171 -32.59 26.60 -8.72
C THR A 171 -33.97 27.15 -8.42
N ILE A 172 -34.00 28.31 -7.80
CA ILE A 172 -35.25 29.04 -7.49
C ILE A 172 -35.40 30.10 -8.58
N ASN A 173 -36.60 30.16 -9.13
CA ASN A 173 -36.93 31.23 -10.06
C ASN A 173 -37.32 32.46 -9.25
N GLU A 174 -36.48 33.50 -9.24
CA GLU A 174 -36.76 34.78 -8.60
C GLU A 174 -37.24 35.77 -9.64
N GLU A 175 -38.29 36.53 -9.32
CA GLU A 175 -38.80 37.63 -10.14
C GLU A 175 -37.94 38.86 -9.90
N HIS A 176 -37.31 39.35 -10.95
CA HIS A 176 -36.50 40.55 -10.96
C HIS A 176 -37.22 41.62 -11.74
N GLN A 177 -37.23 42.84 -11.24
CA GLN A 177 -37.65 44.00 -11.97
C GLN A 177 -36.42 44.65 -12.59
N VAL A 178 -36.27 44.49 -13.91
CA VAL A 178 -35.18 45.03 -14.67
C VAL A 178 -35.64 46.34 -15.29
N THR A 179 -34.87 47.41 -15.11
CA THR A 179 -35.16 48.70 -15.74
C THR A 179 -34.17 48.87 -16.90
N THR A 180 -34.72 49.11 -18.09
CA THR A 180 -33.94 49.31 -19.31
C THR A 180 -34.07 50.72 -19.84
N CYS A 181 -33.01 51.22 -20.48
CA CYS A 181 -33.00 52.50 -21.17
C CYS A 181 -33.78 52.38 -22.50
N PRO A 182 -34.82 53.18 -22.75
CA PRO A 182 -35.58 53.09 -24.00
C PRO A 182 -34.79 53.45 -25.24
N PHE A 183 -33.63 54.13 -25.14
CA PHE A 183 -32.83 54.57 -26.29
C PHE A 183 -31.70 53.60 -26.65
N CYS A 184 -30.97 53.09 -25.66
CA CYS A 184 -29.83 52.20 -25.91
C CYS A 184 -30.07 50.73 -25.46
N GLN A 185 -31.24 50.43 -24.90
CA GLN A 185 -31.66 49.11 -24.39
C GLN A 185 -30.70 48.50 -23.35
N THR A 186 -29.83 49.31 -22.75
CA THR A 186 -28.92 48.82 -21.69
C THR A 186 -29.66 48.73 -20.37
N GLU A 187 -29.40 47.70 -19.60
CA GLU A 187 -29.90 47.58 -18.25
C GLU A 187 -29.36 48.69 -17.36
N MET A 188 -30.27 49.45 -16.73
CA MET A 188 -29.94 50.52 -15.82
C MET A 188 -29.95 50.08 -14.38
N ASN A 189 -30.92 49.23 -14.01
CA ASN A 189 -31.03 48.70 -12.64
C ASN A 189 -31.70 47.35 -12.64
N ASN A 190 -31.25 46.46 -11.73
CA ASN A 190 -31.81 45.12 -11.54
C ASN A 190 -32.13 44.93 -10.06
N LYS A 191 -33.40 44.90 -9.69
CA LYS A 191 -33.83 44.70 -8.30
C LYS A 191 -34.69 43.46 -8.17
N VAL A 192 -34.40 42.68 -7.13
CA VAL A 192 -35.22 41.51 -6.74
C VAL A 192 -36.58 42.00 -6.27
N VAL A 193 -37.65 41.44 -6.81
CA VAL A 193 -39.01 41.73 -6.37
C VAL A 193 -39.29 40.95 -5.07
N THR A 194 -39.18 41.62 -3.93
CA THR A 194 -39.53 41.10 -2.63
C THR A 194 -40.89 41.63 -2.18
N LYS A 195 -41.56 40.88 -1.28
CA LYS A 195 -42.82 41.36 -0.67
C LYS A 195 -42.66 42.76 -0.08
N GLN A 196 -41.48 43.08 0.43
CA GLN A 196 -41.19 44.36 1.05
C GLN A 196 -41.03 45.44 0.01
N SER A 197 -40.38 45.18 -1.15
CA SER A 197 -40.24 46.13 -2.26
C SER A 197 -41.59 46.39 -2.92
N MET A 198 -42.49 45.42 -2.99
CA MET A 198 -43.85 45.57 -3.47
C MET A 198 -44.67 46.44 -2.54
N MET A 199 -44.54 46.26 -1.20
CA MET A 199 -45.23 47.10 -0.20
C MET A 199 -44.75 48.58 -0.27
N GLU A 200 -43.43 48.78 -0.38
CA GLU A 200 -42.83 50.11 -0.50
C GLU A 200 -43.30 50.83 -1.78
N GLU A 201 -43.42 50.11 -2.89
CA GLU A 201 -43.92 50.68 -4.15
C GLU A 201 -45.40 50.97 -4.07
N GLN A 202 -46.20 50.11 -3.42
CA GLN A 202 -47.65 50.40 -3.13
C GLN A 202 -47.84 51.59 -2.20
N GLU A 203 -47.00 51.74 -1.20
CA GLU A 203 -47.02 52.83 -0.25
C GLU A 203 -46.68 54.16 -0.92
N LYS A 204 -45.68 54.17 -1.84
CA LYS A 204 -45.35 55.36 -2.63
C LYS A 204 -46.47 55.73 -3.59
N GLN A 205 -47.12 54.78 -4.24
CA GLN A 205 -48.27 55.00 -5.09
C GLN A 205 -49.48 55.50 -4.28
N ALA A 206 -49.72 54.95 -3.10
CA ALA A 206 -50.80 55.41 -2.22
C ALA A 206 -50.59 56.88 -1.77
N LYS A 207 -49.38 57.26 -1.37
CA LYS A 207 -49.00 58.63 -1.04
C LYS A 207 -49.19 59.58 -2.19
N TYR A 208 -48.78 59.18 -3.38
CA TYR A 208 -48.96 59.98 -4.58
C TYR A 208 -50.47 60.22 -4.90
N GLN A 209 -51.30 59.17 -4.76
CA GLN A 209 -52.73 59.31 -4.96
C GLN A 209 -53.36 60.23 -3.91
N GLU A 210 -52.89 60.17 -2.67
CA GLU A 210 -53.36 61.11 -1.62
C GLU A 210 -52.94 62.58 -1.91
N GLU A 211 -51.67 62.78 -2.30
CA GLU A 211 -51.15 64.09 -2.67
C GLU A 211 -51.84 64.64 -3.94
N MET A 212 -52.17 63.82 -4.94
CA MET A 212 -52.94 64.19 -6.12
C MET A 212 -54.41 64.53 -5.75
N ALA A 213 -54.99 63.78 -4.86
CA ALA A 213 -56.36 64.13 -4.38
C ALA A 213 -56.38 65.47 -3.62
N GLU A 214 -55.35 65.71 -2.80
CA GLU A 214 -55.20 67.03 -2.17
C GLU A 214 -54.89 68.18 -3.21
N TYR A 215 -54.13 67.91 -4.21
CA TYR A 215 -53.85 68.82 -5.30
C TYR A 215 -55.10 69.17 -6.07
N GLN A 216 -55.94 68.19 -6.45
CA GLN A 216 -57.23 68.41 -7.10
C GLN A 216 -58.18 69.21 -6.23
N GLN A 217 -58.21 68.98 -4.90
CA GLN A 217 -59.03 69.81 -3.99
C GLN A 217 -58.48 71.22 -3.91
N ARG A 218 -57.18 71.53 -3.97
CA ARG A 218 -56.55 72.77 -3.91
C ARG A 218 -56.82 73.56 -5.27
N GLN A 219 -56.75 72.93 -6.44
CA GLN A 219 -57.12 73.48 -7.69
C GLN A 219 -58.57 73.92 -7.83
N MET A 220 -59.48 73.18 -7.13
CA MET A 220 -60.90 73.62 -7.05
C MET A 220 -61.13 74.91 -6.24
N VAL A 221 -60.18 75.23 -5.35
CA VAL A 221 -60.25 76.42 -4.47
C VAL A 221 -59.37 77.56 -5.04
N SER A 222 -58.26 77.24 -5.66
CA SER A 222 -57.33 78.22 -6.27
C SER A 222 -56.83 77.66 -7.61
N PRO A 223 -57.38 78.10 -8.77
CA PRO A 223 -57.05 77.54 -10.09
C PRO A 223 -55.62 77.87 -10.60
N ASP A 224 -54.91 78.71 -9.90
CA ASP A 224 -53.54 79.15 -10.25
C ASP A 224 -52.46 78.39 -9.49
N ASP A 225 -52.75 77.25 -8.79
CA ASP A 225 -51.78 76.45 -8.10
C ASP A 225 -51.04 75.59 -9.13
N GLU A 226 -49.79 75.92 -9.40
CA GLU A 226 -48.94 75.30 -10.43
C GLU A 226 -48.19 74.12 -9.91
N PHE A 227 -48.26 73.79 -8.61
CA PHE A 227 -47.49 72.75 -8.04
C PHE A 227 -48.22 71.41 -8.11
N MET A 228 -47.87 70.60 -9.12
CA MET A 228 -48.36 69.22 -9.31
C MET A 228 -47.43 68.27 -8.61
N PRO A 229 -47.90 67.24 -7.82
CA PRO A 229 -47.05 66.23 -7.25
C PRO A 229 -46.30 65.42 -8.33
N ASP A 230 -45.05 65.10 -8.04
CA ASP A 230 -44.26 64.27 -8.91
C ASP A 230 -44.73 62.82 -8.92
N ASP A 231 -45.08 62.30 -10.08
CA ASP A 231 -45.47 60.88 -10.23
C ASP A 231 -44.26 59.96 -10.02
N PRO A 232 -44.26 59.07 -9.05
CA PRO A 232 -43.18 58.16 -8.75
C PRO A 232 -42.83 57.23 -9.94
N ASN A 233 -43.74 57.08 -10.92
CA ASN A 233 -43.52 56.26 -12.11
C ASN A 233 -42.78 57.02 -13.22
N PHE A 234 -42.68 58.33 -13.15
CA PHE A 234 -42.05 59.15 -14.15
C PHE A 234 -40.76 59.82 -13.67
N GLN A 235 -40.03 59.19 -12.77
CA GLN A 235 -38.71 59.67 -12.35
C GLN A 235 -37.69 59.52 -13.50
N HIS A 236 -37.06 60.65 -13.82
CA HIS A 236 -36.02 60.68 -14.83
C HIS A 236 -34.67 60.21 -14.21
N GLU A 237 -34.10 59.16 -14.78
CA GLU A 237 -32.77 58.63 -14.35
C GLU A 237 -31.76 58.82 -15.49
N GLU A 238 -30.53 59.16 -15.17
CA GLU A 238 -29.45 59.29 -16.15
C GLU A 238 -28.92 57.90 -16.54
N CYS A 239 -28.97 57.57 -17.79
CA CYS A 239 -28.42 56.30 -18.28
C CYS A 239 -26.89 56.39 -18.33
N ALA A 240 -26.21 55.53 -17.56
CA ALA A 240 -24.75 55.49 -17.49
C ALA A 240 -24.08 55.15 -18.82
N SER A 241 -24.78 54.49 -19.75
CA SER A 241 -24.25 54.08 -21.04
C SER A 241 -24.39 55.18 -22.14
N CYS A 242 -25.49 55.91 -22.19
CA CYS A 242 -25.72 56.92 -23.22
C CYS A 242 -25.76 58.36 -22.72
N GLY A 243 -25.66 58.61 -21.42
CA GLY A 243 -25.63 59.93 -20.78
C GLY A 243 -26.92 60.71 -20.89
N ARG A 244 -28.06 60.09 -21.24
CA ARG A 244 -29.34 60.73 -21.40
C ARG A 244 -30.20 60.54 -20.16
N MET A 245 -30.92 61.60 -19.79
CA MET A 245 -31.99 61.52 -18.80
C MET A 245 -33.19 60.85 -19.45
N VAL A 246 -33.60 59.70 -18.96
CA VAL A 246 -34.66 58.84 -19.51
C VAL A 246 -35.58 58.37 -18.41
N ILE A 247 -36.83 58.09 -18.75
CA ILE A 247 -37.73 57.37 -17.90
C ILE A 247 -37.47 55.86 -18.14
N PRO A 248 -36.94 55.12 -17.18
CA PRO A 248 -36.57 53.71 -17.41
C PRO A 248 -37.83 52.87 -17.68
N GLN A 249 -37.72 51.98 -18.64
CA GLN A 249 -38.75 51.01 -18.96
C GLN A 249 -38.61 49.82 -17.98
N LYS A 250 -39.66 49.54 -17.20
CA LYS A 250 -39.67 48.47 -16.21
C LYS A 250 -40.19 47.18 -16.86
N GLU A 251 -39.39 46.12 -16.81
CA GLU A 251 -39.76 44.75 -17.25
C GLU A 251 -39.55 43.77 -16.12
N SER A 252 -40.54 42.91 -15.89
CA SER A 252 -40.40 41.82 -14.96
C SER A 252 -39.81 40.60 -15.66
N GLN A 253 -38.63 40.16 -15.24
CA GLN A 253 -38.00 38.97 -15.76
C GLN A 253 -37.81 37.92 -14.64
N THR A 254 -38.15 36.69 -14.95
CA THR A 254 -37.88 35.56 -14.04
C THR A 254 -36.48 35.04 -14.29
N ILE A 255 -35.58 35.23 -13.35
CA ILE A 255 -34.17 34.77 -13.44
C ILE A 255 -34.00 33.56 -12.58
N PRO A 256 -33.51 32.41 -13.11
CA PRO A 256 -33.16 31.26 -12.30
C PRO A 256 -31.90 31.54 -11.49
N ILE A 257 -32.02 31.57 -10.17
CA ILE A 257 -30.90 31.76 -9.26
C ILE A 257 -30.64 30.44 -8.52
N THR A 258 -29.38 29.98 -8.59
CA THR A 258 -28.96 28.80 -7.89
C THR A 258 -28.58 29.14 -6.47
N ARG A 259 -29.35 28.67 -5.50
CA ARG A 259 -29.14 28.92 -4.06
C ARG A 259 -28.64 27.68 -3.37
N LEU A 260 -27.62 27.82 -2.54
CA LEU A 260 -27.15 26.76 -1.68
C LEU A 260 -28.17 26.52 -0.55
N ILE A 261 -28.76 25.29 -0.49
CA ILE A 261 -29.78 24.94 0.52
C ILE A 261 -29.15 24.24 1.71
N GLY A 262 -28.17 23.40 1.44
CA GLY A 262 -27.54 22.62 2.49
C GLY A 262 -26.20 22.04 2.07
N VAL A 263 -25.44 21.64 3.07
CA VAL A 263 -24.19 20.91 2.90
C VAL A 263 -24.38 19.56 3.61
N THR A 264 -24.27 18.47 2.87
CA THR A 264 -24.35 17.11 3.42
C THR A 264 -22.93 16.55 3.47
N LYS A 265 -22.55 15.95 4.60
CA LYS A 265 -21.26 15.27 4.75
C LYS A 265 -21.43 13.79 4.46
N HIS A 266 -20.56 13.28 3.62
CA HIS A 266 -20.49 11.87 3.25
C HIS A 266 -19.12 11.31 3.62
N PRO A 267 -19.04 10.04 4.04
CA PRO A 267 -17.75 9.39 4.28
C PRO A 267 -16.97 9.26 2.96
N LYS A 268 -15.66 9.36 3.04
CA LYS A 268 -14.78 9.10 1.89
C LYS A 268 -14.68 7.62 1.60
N THR A 269 -14.49 7.28 0.33
CA THR A 269 -14.30 5.92 -0.16
C THR A 269 -12.83 5.65 -0.39
N ARG A 270 -12.34 4.51 0.06
CA ARG A 270 -11.00 4.01 -0.27
C ARG A 270 -11.07 2.59 -0.79
N VAL A 271 -10.09 2.21 -1.59
CA VAL A 271 -9.97 0.85 -2.11
C VAL A 271 -9.24 -0.02 -1.10
N CYS A 272 -9.91 -1.08 -0.67
CA CYS A 272 -9.38 -2.12 0.19
C CYS A 272 -8.94 -3.32 -0.66
N MET A 273 -7.88 -3.98 -0.24
CA MET A 273 -7.36 -5.18 -0.87
C MET A 273 -7.29 -6.32 0.14
N GLU A 274 -7.75 -7.49 -0.25
CA GLU A 274 -7.67 -8.72 0.54
C GLU A 274 -7.10 -9.84 -0.32
N VAL A 275 -6.21 -10.65 0.26
CA VAL A 275 -5.54 -11.73 -0.44
C VAL A 275 -6.01 -13.07 0.08
N TYR A 276 -6.39 -13.95 -0.84
CA TYR A 276 -6.91 -15.27 -0.55
C TYR A 276 -6.23 -16.33 -1.40
N GLY A 277 -6.29 -17.57 -0.95
CA GLY A 277 -5.78 -18.73 -1.66
C GLY A 277 -6.86 -19.65 -2.18
N GLY A 278 -6.41 -20.74 -2.73
CA GLY A 278 -7.24 -21.79 -3.26
C GLY A 278 -8.22 -22.40 -2.27
N LEU A 279 -7.95 -22.36 -0.97
CA LEU A 279 -8.87 -22.87 0.07
C LEU A 279 -10.17 -22.05 0.14
N PHE A 280 -10.09 -20.75 -0.09
CA PHE A 280 -11.23 -19.85 0.01
C PHE A 280 -11.86 -19.51 -1.33
N VAL A 281 -11.08 -19.58 -2.41
CA VAL A 281 -11.49 -19.18 -3.74
C VAL A 281 -11.60 -20.41 -4.64
N LYS A 282 -12.81 -20.68 -5.14
CA LYS A 282 -13.09 -21.72 -6.10
C LYS A 282 -13.22 -21.10 -7.48
N VAL A 283 -12.48 -21.66 -8.44
CA VAL A 283 -12.56 -21.35 -9.87
C VAL A 283 -12.62 -22.65 -10.66
N PRO A 284 -13.03 -22.63 -11.93
CA PRO A 284 -13.04 -23.84 -12.75
C PRO A 284 -11.67 -24.52 -12.78
N VAL A 285 -11.63 -25.82 -12.53
CA VAL A 285 -10.37 -26.58 -12.45
C VAL A 285 -9.63 -26.63 -13.80
N TRP A 286 -10.39 -26.60 -14.90
CA TRP A 286 -9.84 -26.64 -16.26
C TRP A 286 -9.32 -25.28 -16.78
N ALA A 287 -9.60 -24.17 -16.10
CA ALA A 287 -9.17 -22.85 -16.54
C ALA A 287 -7.65 -22.69 -16.45
N ARG A 288 -7.04 -22.09 -17.48
CA ARG A 288 -5.60 -21.80 -17.55
C ARG A 288 -5.26 -20.43 -16.97
N ASN A 289 -6.18 -19.50 -17.16
CA ASN A 289 -6.03 -18.11 -16.75
C ASN A 289 -7.39 -17.54 -16.31
N GLN A 290 -7.36 -16.35 -15.74
CA GLN A 290 -8.56 -15.70 -15.24
C GLN A 290 -9.61 -15.44 -16.34
N SER A 291 -9.20 -15.16 -17.58
CA SER A 291 -10.13 -14.86 -18.67
C SER A 291 -10.99 -16.07 -19.08
N GLU A 292 -10.52 -17.29 -18.81
CA GLU A 292 -11.25 -18.52 -19.08
C GLU A 292 -12.21 -18.90 -17.94
N CYS A 293 -12.09 -18.27 -16.77
CA CYS A 293 -12.98 -18.55 -15.64
C CYS A 293 -14.40 -18.03 -15.92
N SER A 294 -15.36 -18.92 -16.01
CA SER A 294 -16.77 -18.57 -16.13
C SER A 294 -17.39 -18.14 -14.81
N TYR A 295 -16.84 -18.60 -13.71
CA TYR A 295 -17.27 -18.30 -12.34
C TYR A 295 -16.09 -18.17 -11.38
N LEU A 296 -16.34 -17.51 -10.26
CA LEU A 296 -15.49 -17.49 -9.09
C LEU A 296 -16.38 -17.49 -7.85
N ILE A 297 -16.12 -18.41 -6.91
CA ILE A 297 -16.86 -18.50 -5.64
C ILE A 297 -15.87 -18.27 -4.52
N TYR A 298 -16.13 -17.23 -3.73
CA TYR A 298 -15.39 -16.91 -2.50
C TYR A 298 -16.26 -17.28 -1.31
N SER A 299 -15.79 -18.24 -0.51
CA SER A 299 -16.52 -18.81 0.62
C SER A 299 -15.81 -18.48 1.92
N TYR A 300 -16.57 -18.06 2.92
CA TYR A 300 -16.05 -17.81 4.27
C TYR A 300 -17.13 -18.01 5.34
N GLU A 301 -16.69 -18.30 6.54
CA GLU A 301 -17.57 -18.36 7.70
C GLU A 301 -17.54 -17.06 8.50
N THR A 302 -18.71 -16.64 8.95
CA THR A 302 -18.85 -15.48 9.83
C THR A 302 -19.95 -15.72 10.86
N HIS A 303 -19.92 -14.94 11.93
CA HIS A 303 -20.94 -15.03 12.96
C HIS A 303 -22.31 -14.54 12.41
N TYR A 304 -23.38 -15.22 12.83
CA TYR A 304 -24.75 -14.90 12.45
C TYR A 304 -25.10 -13.41 12.58
N ALA A 305 -24.62 -12.76 13.67
CA ALA A 305 -24.90 -11.35 13.91
C ALA A 305 -24.40 -10.43 12.78
N ASN A 306 -23.21 -10.70 12.24
CA ASN A 306 -22.62 -9.91 11.15
C ASN A 306 -23.44 -10.05 9.85
N VAL A 307 -24.01 -11.22 9.61
CA VAL A 307 -24.84 -11.45 8.41
C VAL A 307 -26.15 -10.69 8.54
N ILE A 308 -26.77 -10.69 9.72
CA ILE A 308 -28.03 -9.99 9.97
C ILE A 308 -27.84 -8.47 10.00
N GLU A 309 -26.72 -7.97 10.48
CA GLU A 309 -26.39 -6.55 10.40
C GLU A 309 -26.35 -6.08 8.94
N ARG A 310 -25.69 -6.88 8.08
CA ARG A 310 -25.56 -6.56 6.66
C ARG A 310 -26.85 -6.83 5.86
N TYR A 311 -27.60 -7.88 6.22
CA TYR A 311 -28.83 -8.32 5.55
C TYR A 311 -29.97 -8.55 6.55
N PRO A 312 -30.62 -7.49 7.03
CA PRO A 312 -31.67 -7.59 8.05
C PRO A 312 -32.87 -8.48 7.65
N ASP A 313 -33.16 -8.56 6.35
CA ASP A 313 -34.28 -9.29 5.78
C ASP A 313 -34.14 -10.82 5.93
N LEU A 314 -32.93 -11.29 6.23
CA LEU A 314 -32.67 -12.71 6.46
C LEU A 314 -32.88 -13.16 7.90
N ARG A 315 -33.16 -12.26 8.84
CA ARG A 315 -33.24 -12.56 10.27
C ARG A 315 -34.16 -13.74 10.63
N ASP A 316 -35.32 -13.79 10.01
CA ASP A 316 -36.34 -14.81 10.31
C ASP A 316 -36.19 -16.10 9.46
N LYS A 317 -35.42 -16.03 8.39
CA LYS A 317 -35.24 -17.10 7.42
C LYS A 317 -33.93 -17.88 7.60
N LEU A 318 -32.91 -17.22 8.15
CA LEU A 318 -31.58 -17.81 8.26
C LEU A 318 -31.50 -18.74 9.47
N GLN A 319 -31.21 -20.00 9.21
CA GLN A 319 -31.02 -20.99 10.27
C GLN A 319 -29.64 -20.83 10.90
N LYS A 320 -29.61 -20.79 12.23
CA LYS A 320 -28.35 -20.81 13.00
C LYS A 320 -27.79 -22.21 13.00
N GLY A 321 -26.47 -22.34 12.92
CA GLY A 321 -25.80 -23.61 12.98
C GLY A 321 -25.98 -24.45 11.74
N GLY A 322 -25.91 -23.89 10.71
CA GLY A 322 -25.62 -24.29 9.44
C GLY A 322 -26.06 -25.43 8.77
N ALA A 323 -26.03 -25.80 8.08
CA ALA A 323 -25.93 -26.89 7.39
C ALA A 323 -25.97 -26.90 5.96
N SER A 324 -25.49 -26.21 5.29
CA SER A 324 -25.09 -26.69 3.99
C SER A 324 -23.62 -27.06 4.08
N TYR A 325 -23.40 -28.31 4.25
CA TYR A 325 -22.11 -28.87 4.47
C TYR A 325 -21.30 -28.98 3.18
N ASP A 326 -20.58 -27.99 2.87
CA ASP A 326 -19.23 -28.20 2.43
C ASP A 326 -18.32 -28.10 3.67
N GLN A 327 -18.15 -29.24 4.36
CA GLN A 327 -17.20 -29.37 5.45
C GLN A 327 -15.79 -28.85 5.07
N TYR A 328 -15.50 -28.79 3.80
CA TYR A 328 -14.22 -28.34 3.24
C TYR A 328 -14.04 -26.83 3.25
N GLU A 329 -15.10 -26.04 3.10
CA GLU A 329 -15.04 -24.59 3.17
C GLU A 329 -14.82 -24.10 4.59
N GLN A 330 -15.36 -24.77 5.58
CA GLN A 330 -15.17 -24.46 6.99
C GLN A 330 -13.73 -24.62 7.43
N TRP A 331 -12.99 -25.50 6.83
CA TRP A 331 -11.65 -25.89 7.29
C TRP A 331 -10.51 -25.05 6.74
N GLY A 332 -10.76 -24.22 5.74
CA GLY A 332 -9.77 -23.26 5.26
C GLY A 332 -9.27 -22.28 6.32
N ARG A 333 -10.10 -22.00 7.32
CA ARG A 333 -9.80 -21.07 8.43
C ARG A 333 -9.52 -21.73 9.76
N THR A 334 -10.00 -22.94 9.99
CA THR A 334 -9.87 -23.51 11.31
C THR A 334 -8.43 -23.91 11.59
N SER A 335 -7.84 -23.20 12.54
CA SER A 335 -6.69 -23.70 13.25
C SER A 335 -7.02 -25.11 13.78
N PRO A 336 -6.05 -26.03 13.78
CA PRO A 336 -6.22 -27.37 14.36
C PRO A 336 -6.74 -27.39 15.79
N GLN A 337 -6.61 -26.26 16.50
CA GLN A 337 -7.13 -26.08 17.85
C GLN A 337 -8.66 -26.12 17.94
N TYR A 338 -9.37 -25.87 16.81
CA TYR A 338 -10.84 -25.89 16.75
C TYR A 338 -11.41 -27.15 16.12
N ARG A 339 -10.65 -28.24 16.06
CA ARG A 339 -11.13 -29.50 15.51
C ARG A 339 -12.26 -30.06 16.36
N GLY A 340 -13.41 -30.23 15.71
CA GLY A 340 -14.54 -30.95 16.27
C GLY A 340 -15.65 -30.13 16.91
N GLU A 341 -15.46 -28.82 17.13
CA GLU A 341 -16.53 -27.94 17.63
C GLU A 341 -16.87 -26.91 16.56
N HIS A 342 -18.01 -27.10 15.91
CA HIS A 342 -18.55 -26.07 15.03
C HIS A 342 -19.19 -25.00 15.89
N PRO A 343 -18.82 -23.72 15.73
CA PRO A 343 -19.51 -22.63 16.41
C PRO A 343 -20.99 -22.62 16.00
N ILE A 344 -21.88 -22.87 16.97
CA ILE A 344 -23.33 -23.03 16.77
C ILE A 344 -23.97 -21.82 16.07
N ASN A 345 -23.31 -20.67 16.12
CA ASN A 345 -23.82 -19.42 15.57
C ASN A 345 -23.12 -18.95 14.30
N ASN A 346 -22.32 -19.76 13.65
CA ASN A 346 -21.67 -19.40 12.39
C ASN A 346 -22.57 -19.70 11.19
N VAL A 347 -22.37 -18.89 10.17
CA VAL A 347 -23.07 -18.97 8.88
C VAL A 347 -22.01 -18.95 7.80
N THR A 348 -22.14 -19.86 6.84
CA THR A 348 -21.27 -19.86 5.66
C THR A 348 -21.81 -18.84 4.66
N VAL A 349 -21.00 -17.88 4.30
CA VAL A 349 -21.31 -16.90 3.27
C VAL A 349 -20.51 -17.23 2.03
N ARG A 350 -21.19 -17.33 0.91
CA ARG A 350 -20.60 -17.53 -0.42
C ARG A 350 -20.89 -16.30 -1.26
N ASN A 351 -19.86 -15.65 -1.73
CA ASN A 351 -19.96 -14.61 -2.73
C ASN A 351 -19.57 -15.21 -4.08
N CYS A 352 -20.49 -15.29 -4.99
CA CYS A 352 -20.34 -15.95 -6.28
C CYS A 352 -20.36 -14.90 -7.38
N TRP A 353 -19.33 -14.85 -8.20
CA TRP A 353 -19.27 -14.03 -9.41
C TRP A 353 -19.45 -14.91 -10.61
N PHE A 354 -20.40 -14.56 -11.46
CA PHE A 354 -20.67 -15.27 -12.71
C PHE A 354 -20.54 -14.31 -13.88
N ARG A 355 -19.74 -14.71 -14.86
CA ARG A 355 -19.67 -13.99 -16.13
C ARG A 355 -20.96 -14.19 -16.94
N PRO A 356 -21.29 -13.30 -17.89
CA PRO A 356 -22.43 -13.51 -18.78
C PRO A 356 -22.39 -14.83 -19.58
N SER A 357 -21.19 -15.40 -19.77
CA SER A 357 -20.98 -16.71 -20.36
C SER A 357 -21.54 -17.88 -19.53
N ALA A 358 -21.50 -17.74 -18.20
CA ALA A 358 -22.02 -18.75 -17.27
C ALA A 358 -23.55 -18.91 -17.37
N PHE A 359 -24.26 -17.85 -17.76
CA PHE A 359 -25.72 -17.90 -17.91
C PHE A 359 -26.21 -18.85 -19.02
N ASN A 360 -25.32 -19.25 -19.93
CA ASN A 360 -25.67 -20.18 -21.03
C ASN A 360 -26.04 -21.60 -20.54
N ILE A 361 -25.91 -21.91 -19.27
CA ILE A 361 -26.38 -23.15 -18.66
C ILE A 361 -27.91 -23.16 -18.55
N LEU A 362 -28.54 -21.99 -18.46
CA LEU A 362 -29.98 -21.82 -18.40
C LEU A 362 -30.61 -21.89 -19.79
N ASN A 363 -31.93 -21.92 -19.82
CA ASN A 363 -32.68 -21.88 -21.07
C ASN A 363 -32.45 -20.54 -21.80
N GLU A 364 -32.65 -20.52 -23.13
CA GLU A 364 -32.34 -19.32 -23.94
C GLU A 364 -33.06 -18.05 -23.48
N ASP A 365 -34.31 -18.16 -23.05
CA ASP A 365 -35.09 -17.00 -22.60
C ASP A 365 -34.64 -16.53 -21.24
N GLU A 366 -34.37 -17.40 -20.28
CA GLU A 366 -33.84 -17.13 -18.98
C GLU A 366 -32.42 -16.52 -19.09
N CYS A 367 -31.61 -17.03 -20.01
CA CYS A 367 -30.28 -16.49 -20.28
C CYS A 367 -30.33 -15.05 -20.82
N LYS A 368 -31.27 -14.77 -21.78
CA LYS A 368 -31.45 -13.43 -22.33
C LYS A 368 -31.91 -12.43 -21.26
N GLU A 369 -32.79 -12.86 -20.38
CA GLU A 369 -33.27 -12.04 -19.26
C GLU A 369 -32.14 -11.68 -18.28
N LEU A 370 -31.36 -12.67 -17.85
CA LEU A 370 -30.25 -12.42 -16.96
C LEU A 370 -29.14 -11.53 -17.60
N LYS A 371 -28.82 -11.77 -18.90
CA LYS A 371 -27.86 -10.90 -19.63
C LYS A 371 -28.35 -9.46 -19.76
N LYS A 372 -29.67 -9.25 -19.88
CA LYS A 372 -30.23 -7.89 -19.89
C LYS A 372 -30.17 -7.23 -18.52
N LYS A 373 -30.38 -8.00 -17.46
CA LYS A 373 -30.37 -7.50 -16.07
C LYS A 373 -28.95 -7.28 -15.54
N TYR A 374 -28.01 -8.15 -15.93
CA TYR A 374 -26.62 -8.17 -15.50
C TYR A 374 -25.67 -8.25 -16.70
N PRO A 375 -25.48 -7.16 -17.45
CA PRO A 375 -24.69 -7.18 -18.69
C PRO A 375 -23.19 -7.46 -18.46
N ASP A 376 -22.63 -7.00 -17.37
CA ASP A 376 -21.20 -7.14 -17.04
C ASP A 376 -20.91 -8.44 -16.28
N GLY A 377 -21.94 -9.06 -15.74
CA GLY A 377 -21.90 -10.22 -14.88
C GLY A 377 -22.66 -9.99 -13.59
N VAL A 378 -22.78 -11.01 -12.77
CA VAL A 378 -23.53 -10.92 -11.51
C VAL A 378 -22.69 -11.41 -10.35
N LYS A 379 -22.68 -10.61 -9.29
CA LYS A 379 -22.22 -11.01 -7.96
C LYS A 379 -23.44 -11.40 -7.14
N VAL A 380 -23.47 -12.64 -6.67
CA VAL A 380 -24.54 -13.19 -5.83
C VAL A 380 -23.97 -13.49 -4.45
N CYS A 381 -24.55 -12.91 -3.43
CA CYS A 381 -24.23 -13.24 -2.04
C CYS A 381 -25.24 -14.27 -1.52
N VAL A 382 -24.75 -15.40 -1.05
CA VAL A 382 -25.54 -16.50 -0.50
C VAL A 382 -25.12 -16.71 0.95
N ALA A 383 -26.11 -16.71 1.84
CA ALA A 383 -25.90 -17.03 3.26
C ALA A 383 -26.52 -18.42 3.54
N ASN A 384 -25.70 -19.40 3.82
CA ASN A 384 -26.08 -20.82 3.76
C ASN A 384 -26.70 -21.16 2.41
N ASP A 385 -28.02 -21.38 2.36
CA ASP A 385 -28.76 -21.68 1.13
C ASP A 385 -29.66 -20.54 0.62
N LEU A 386 -29.60 -19.39 1.28
CA LEU A 386 -30.46 -18.25 0.97
C LEU A 386 -29.70 -17.17 0.21
N ILE A 387 -30.26 -16.74 -0.91
CA ILE A 387 -29.72 -15.58 -1.62
C ILE A 387 -30.01 -14.32 -0.80
N ALA A 388 -28.96 -13.66 -0.38
CA ALA A 388 -29.01 -12.43 0.39
C ALA A 388 -29.08 -11.20 -0.52
N HIS A 389 -28.26 -11.17 -1.56
CA HIS A 389 -28.12 -10.03 -2.46
C HIS A 389 -27.59 -10.45 -3.83
N ALA A 390 -27.93 -9.68 -4.85
CA ALA A 390 -27.31 -9.80 -6.17
C ALA A 390 -27.15 -8.42 -6.80
N GLU A 391 -25.99 -8.18 -7.39
CA GLU A 391 -25.63 -6.92 -8.03
C GLU A 391 -24.89 -7.14 -9.36
N ASN A 392 -24.97 -6.16 -10.26
CA ASN A 392 -24.21 -6.19 -11.50
C ASN A 392 -22.77 -5.78 -11.21
N GLU A 393 -21.89 -6.77 -11.16
CA GLU A 393 -20.47 -6.57 -10.87
C GLU A 393 -19.64 -7.56 -11.69
N ALA A 394 -18.70 -7.05 -12.46
CA ALA A 394 -17.82 -7.89 -13.26
C ALA A 394 -16.73 -8.50 -12.36
N MET A 395 -16.53 -9.80 -12.51
CA MET A 395 -15.46 -10.52 -11.79
C MET A 395 -14.07 -9.91 -12.05
N ASP A 396 -13.82 -9.45 -13.27
CA ASP A 396 -12.50 -8.93 -13.65
C ASP A 396 -12.19 -7.56 -13.06
N ASP A 397 -13.19 -6.81 -12.65
CA ASP A 397 -12.97 -5.51 -12.01
C ASP A 397 -12.46 -5.66 -10.58
N CYS A 398 -12.93 -6.70 -9.89
CA CYS A 398 -12.69 -6.88 -8.44
C CYS A 398 -11.64 -7.94 -8.12
N TRP A 399 -11.50 -8.97 -8.97
CA TRP A 399 -10.62 -10.09 -8.71
C TRP A 399 -9.40 -10.10 -9.63
N THR A 400 -8.23 -10.45 -9.06
CA THR A 400 -6.99 -10.67 -9.81
C THR A 400 -6.36 -11.98 -9.33
N LEU A 401 -6.26 -12.95 -10.22
CA LEU A 401 -5.72 -14.28 -9.95
C LEU A 401 -4.27 -14.37 -10.45
N THR A 402 -3.44 -15.15 -9.76
CA THR A 402 -2.09 -15.47 -10.23
C THR A 402 -2.17 -16.34 -11.49
N TYR A 403 -1.25 -16.05 -12.42
CA TYR A 403 -1.03 -16.88 -13.61
C TYR A 403 0.31 -17.58 -13.50
N ASN A 404 0.32 -18.89 -13.70
CA ASN A 404 1.54 -19.66 -13.78
C ASN A 404 1.79 -20.15 -15.23
N PRO A 405 2.76 -19.58 -15.95
CA PRO A 405 3.07 -19.98 -17.31
C PRO A 405 3.70 -21.37 -17.42
N LEU A 406 4.09 -21.97 -16.29
CA LEU A 406 4.66 -23.32 -16.23
C LEU A 406 3.59 -24.39 -15.92
N SER A 407 2.33 -24.00 -15.83
CA SER A 407 1.19 -24.90 -15.58
C SER A 407 0.13 -24.74 -16.66
N ASP A 408 -0.55 -25.84 -16.98
CA ASP A 408 -1.71 -25.81 -17.86
C ASP A 408 -3.00 -25.34 -17.17
N TYR A 409 -2.94 -25.08 -15.86
CA TYR A 409 -4.08 -24.72 -15.02
C TYR A 409 -3.74 -23.60 -14.06
N ILE A 410 -4.75 -22.83 -13.64
CA ILE A 410 -4.61 -21.79 -12.62
C ILE A 410 -4.14 -22.40 -11.30
N HIS A 411 -4.72 -23.53 -10.93
CA HIS A 411 -4.29 -24.28 -9.76
C HIS A 411 -3.06 -25.10 -10.11
N PHE A 412 -1.92 -24.78 -9.55
CA PHE A 412 -0.69 -25.51 -9.72
C PHE A 412 -0.16 -26.04 -8.39
N ASP A 413 0.75 -26.99 -8.48
CA ASP A 413 1.37 -27.56 -7.29
C ASP A 413 2.15 -26.50 -6.53
N PRO A 414 1.79 -26.21 -5.26
CA PRO A 414 2.49 -25.23 -4.47
C PRO A 414 3.92 -25.66 -4.17
N VAL A 415 4.81 -24.70 -4.01
CA VAL A 415 6.24 -24.96 -3.69
C VAL A 415 6.38 -25.87 -2.46
N GLY A 416 5.53 -25.69 -1.45
CA GLY A 416 5.52 -26.50 -0.26
C GLY A 416 5.23 -27.99 -0.48
N LEU A 417 4.52 -28.35 -1.55
CA LEU A 417 4.22 -29.75 -1.84
C LEU A 417 5.49 -30.57 -2.04
N LEU A 418 6.50 -30.02 -2.67
CA LEU A 418 7.76 -30.69 -2.92
C LEU A 418 8.52 -31.06 -1.62
N LEU A 419 8.24 -30.36 -0.54
CA LEU A 419 8.88 -30.54 0.76
C LEU A 419 8.18 -31.57 1.65
N THR A 420 6.96 -31.99 1.31
CA THR A 420 6.21 -32.96 2.13
C THR A 420 6.94 -34.27 2.31
N SER A 421 7.47 -34.84 1.22
CA SER A 421 8.22 -36.08 1.27
C SER A 421 9.49 -35.97 2.14
N VAL A 422 10.17 -34.84 2.08
CA VAL A 422 11.36 -34.59 2.91
C VAL A 422 10.97 -34.55 4.41
N GLN A 423 9.84 -33.89 4.70
CA GLN A 423 9.31 -33.79 6.05
C GLN A 423 8.89 -35.17 6.57
N ASP A 424 8.13 -35.94 5.80
CA ASP A 424 7.64 -37.25 6.16
C ASP A 424 8.83 -38.21 6.47
N ILE A 425 9.84 -38.26 5.59
CA ILE A 425 11.05 -39.05 5.80
C ILE A 425 11.82 -38.59 7.04
N THR A 426 11.92 -37.29 7.27
CA THR A 426 12.63 -36.76 8.45
C THR A 426 11.92 -37.20 9.75
N ASN A 427 10.58 -37.09 9.76
CA ASN A 427 9.79 -37.56 10.91
C ASN A 427 9.99 -39.06 11.19
N ASP A 428 9.95 -39.89 10.14
CA ASP A 428 10.13 -41.32 10.24
C ASP A 428 11.52 -41.69 10.78
N LEU A 429 12.56 -41.02 10.27
CA LEU A 429 13.93 -41.23 10.72
C LEU A 429 14.15 -40.86 12.18
N ILE A 430 13.59 -39.72 12.59
CA ILE A 430 13.70 -39.29 14.00
C ILE A 430 12.95 -40.23 14.91
N SER A 431 11.73 -40.63 14.55
CA SER A 431 10.92 -41.58 15.33
C SER A 431 11.62 -42.91 15.45
N LEU A 432 12.13 -43.45 14.35
CA LEU A 432 12.88 -44.71 14.34
C LEU A 432 14.16 -44.61 15.19
N THR A 433 14.88 -43.51 15.10
CA THR A 433 16.09 -43.29 15.91
C THR A 433 15.76 -43.23 17.38
N LEU A 434 14.75 -42.49 17.78
CA LEU A 434 14.31 -42.39 19.17
C LEU A 434 13.84 -43.76 19.73
N GLN A 435 13.03 -44.48 18.96
CA GLN A 435 12.59 -45.83 19.32
C GLN A 435 13.77 -46.81 19.49
N THR A 436 14.73 -46.74 18.56
CA THR A 436 15.92 -47.61 18.63
C THR A 436 16.78 -47.26 19.84
N ILE A 437 16.93 -46.01 20.21
CA ILE A 437 17.67 -45.59 21.40
C ILE A 437 16.95 -46.06 22.65
N GLU A 438 15.63 -45.94 22.74
CA GLU A 438 14.85 -46.37 23.90
C GLU A 438 14.85 -47.90 24.03
N HIS A 439 14.56 -48.63 22.95
CA HIS A 439 14.62 -50.08 22.93
C HIS A 439 16.04 -50.62 22.93
N GLY A 440 17.03 -49.79 22.66
CA GLY A 440 18.47 -50.09 22.75
C GLY A 440 18.98 -50.22 24.16
N ILE A 441 18.19 -49.87 25.17
CA ILE A 441 18.55 -50.18 26.57
C ILE A 441 18.40 -51.68 26.78
N PRO A 442 19.54 -52.43 27.01
CA PRO A 442 19.47 -53.87 27.13
C PRO A 442 18.63 -54.28 28.33
N GLN A 443 17.66 -55.14 28.09
CA GLN A 443 16.95 -55.81 29.16
C GLN A 443 17.83 -56.92 29.75
N THR A 444 18.13 -56.79 31.01
CA THR A 444 18.95 -57.75 31.71
C THR A 444 18.07 -58.74 32.49
N PHE A 445 18.10 -59.99 32.11
CA PHE A 445 17.49 -61.04 32.88
C PHE A 445 18.51 -61.55 33.87
N ALA A 446 18.10 -61.66 35.12
CA ALA A 446 18.97 -62.16 36.16
C ALA A 446 18.34 -63.43 36.83
N ASP A 447 19.12 -64.47 36.96
CA ASP A 447 18.65 -65.68 37.59
C ASP A 447 18.56 -65.49 39.12
N PRO A 448 17.36 -65.63 39.76
CA PRO A 448 17.18 -65.44 41.17
C PRO A 448 17.86 -66.54 42.02
N LYS A 449 18.27 -67.62 41.38
CA LYS A 449 19.05 -68.69 42.03
C LYS A 449 20.53 -68.30 42.18
N VAL A 450 21.04 -67.44 41.37
CA VAL A 450 22.42 -66.92 41.36
C VAL A 450 22.61 -65.68 42.17
N LEU A 451 21.62 -64.81 42.14
CA LEU A 451 21.69 -63.43 42.71
C LEU A 451 20.67 -63.23 43.82
N ASN A 452 21.08 -62.48 44.86
CA ASN A 452 20.16 -62.03 45.88
C ASN A 452 19.50 -60.69 45.49
N PHE A 453 18.32 -60.75 44.89
CA PHE A 453 17.56 -59.62 44.46
C PHE A 453 17.21 -58.59 45.55
N LYS A 454 17.14 -59.05 46.80
CA LYS A 454 16.73 -58.18 47.91
C LYS A 454 17.78 -57.07 48.17
N SER A 455 19.05 -57.46 48.19
CA SER A 455 20.17 -56.53 48.39
C SER A 455 20.39 -55.61 47.14
N TYR A 456 20.02 -56.08 45.95
CA TYR A 456 20.14 -55.25 44.70
C TYR A 456 19.03 -54.22 44.59
N ARG A 457 17.82 -54.50 45.02
CA ARG A 457 16.69 -53.60 45.07
C ARG A 457 16.85 -52.44 46.07
N GLU A 458 17.55 -52.70 47.15
CA GLU A 458 17.79 -51.77 48.26
C GLU A 458 19.04 -50.90 48.02
N ALA A 459 19.84 -51.21 47.01
CA ALA A 459 21.01 -50.42 46.65
C ALA A 459 20.63 -49.17 45.77
N GLU A 460 21.06 -48.06 46.22
CA GLU A 460 20.91 -46.79 45.43
C GLU A 460 21.75 -46.90 44.15
N VAL A 461 21.13 -46.76 42.99
CA VAL A 461 21.80 -46.89 41.71
C VAL A 461 22.58 -45.60 41.43
N ILE A 462 23.84 -45.58 41.67
CA ILE A 462 24.76 -44.49 41.36
C ILE A 462 25.55 -44.85 40.10
N PRO A 463 25.55 -44.01 39.04
CA PRO A 463 26.37 -44.26 37.84
C PRO A 463 27.85 -44.42 38.24
N GLY A 464 28.47 -45.56 37.86
CA GLY A 464 29.85 -45.89 38.23
C GLY A 464 30.05 -46.48 39.62
N GLY A 465 28.96 -46.72 40.38
CA GLY A 465 29.02 -47.33 41.69
C GLY A 465 29.46 -48.78 41.62
N ILE A 466 30.28 -49.17 42.60
CA ILE A 466 30.70 -50.59 42.79
C ILE A 466 29.78 -51.26 43.84
N TYR A 467 28.99 -52.20 43.35
CA TYR A 467 28.07 -52.96 44.25
C TYR A 467 28.60 -54.34 44.61
N PRO A 468 28.62 -54.68 45.89
CA PRO A 468 29.05 -56.03 46.31
C PRO A 468 28.02 -57.07 45.92
N ALA A 469 28.36 -57.94 45.04
CA ALA A 469 27.51 -59.05 44.63
C ALA A 469 28.17 -60.40 45.02
N THR A 470 27.48 -61.19 45.84
CA THR A 470 27.89 -62.49 46.21
C THR A 470 27.07 -63.54 45.47
N PRO A 471 27.70 -64.31 44.56
CA PRO A 471 27.00 -65.33 43.83
C PRO A 471 26.62 -66.48 44.77
N LYS A 472 25.43 -67.04 44.66
CA LYS A 472 24.93 -68.16 45.32
C LYS A 472 25.40 -69.45 44.58
N SER A 473 25.78 -70.46 45.28
CA SER A 473 26.05 -71.79 44.73
C SER A 473 27.20 -71.96 43.76
N GLY A 474 28.31 -71.23 43.89
CA GLY A 474 29.55 -71.58 43.20
C GLY A 474 29.55 -71.34 41.66
N LYS A 475 28.54 -70.64 41.15
CA LYS A 475 28.46 -70.16 39.75
C LYS A 475 29.09 -68.75 39.60
N SER A 476 29.64 -68.50 38.46
CA SER A 476 30.15 -67.10 38.20
C SER A 476 29.03 -66.07 38.10
N LEU A 477 29.30 -64.83 38.44
CA LEU A 477 28.34 -63.68 38.25
C LEU A 477 27.89 -63.57 36.82
N SER A 478 28.75 -63.88 35.90
CA SER A 478 28.48 -63.83 34.44
C SER A 478 27.40 -64.84 34.00
N ASP A 479 27.26 -65.96 34.73
CA ASP A 479 26.28 -67.02 34.41
C ASP A 479 24.88 -66.68 34.90
N GLY A 480 24.76 -65.66 35.74
CA GLY A 480 23.49 -65.23 36.35
C GLY A 480 22.83 -64.04 35.62
N PHE A 481 23.48 -63.43 34.64
CA PHE A 481 22.97 -62.33 33.88
C PHE A 481 22.90 -62.66 32.39
N TYR A 482 21.78 -62.46 31.85
CA TYR A 482 21.57 -62.54 30.42
C TYR A 482 21.09 -61.15 29.86
N GLU A 483 21.94 -60.52 29.11
CA GLU A 483 21.55 -59.29 28.41
C GLU A 483 20.95 -59.66 27.06
N VAL A 484 19.74 -59.17 26.82
CA VAL A 484 19.12 -59.36 25.53
C VAL A 484 19.86 -58.44 24.54
N LYS A 485 20.33 -59.00 23.42
CA LYS A 485 20.88 -58.20 22.34
C LYS A 485 19.79 -57.33 21.78
N THR A 486 19.92 -56.09 22.02
CA THR A 486 19.00 -55.07 21.48
C THR A 486 19.35 -54.71 20.07
N ALA A 487 18.36 -54.20 19.34
CA ALA A 487 18.58 -53.63 18.02
C ALA A 487 19.50 -52.38 18.12
N THR A 488 20.55 -52.37 17.37
CA THR A 488 21.43 -51.20 17.28
C THR A 488 21.10 -50.44 16.01
N LEU A 489 21.09 -49.11 16.11
CA LEU A 489 20.89 -48.25 14.95
C LEU A 489 21.96 -48.57 13.89
N SER A 490 21.55 -48.78 12.64
CA SER A 490 22.49 -48.96 11.55
C SER A 490 23.37 -47.73 11.41
N GLN A 491 24.66 -47.90 11.19
CA GLN A 491 25.60 -46.79 10.96
C GLN A 491 25.24 -45.93 9.71
N GLU A 492 24.38 -46.44 8.86
CA GLU A 492 23.94 -45.76 7.63
C GLU A 492 22.80 -44.74 7.86
N VAL A 493 22.11 -44.79 9.00
CA VAL A 493 20.95 -43.93 9.27
C VAL A 493 21.33 -42.45 9.37
N LEU A 494 22.44 -42.12 10.02
CA LEU A 494 22.93 -40.74 10.15
C LEU A 494 23.37 -40.16 8.82
N PRO A 495 24.19 -40.86 8.00
CA PRO A 495 24.51 -40.39 6.65
C PRO A 495 23.28 -40.25 5.76
N PHE A 496 22.27 -41.11 5.91
CA PHE A 496 21.03 -41.02 5.16
C PHE A 496 20.20 -39.80 5.58
N ALA A 497 20.09 -39.50 6.87
CA ALA A 497 19.41 -38.31 7.37
C ALA A 497 20.05 -36.99 6.81
N GLN A 498 21.38 -36.96 6.80
CA GLN A 498 22.11 -35.85 6.20
C GLN A 498 21.81 -35.72 4.70
N LYS A 499 21.76 -36.85 3.99
CA LYS A 499 21.43 -36.87 2.56
C LYS A 499 20.01 -36.40 2.28
N VAL A 500 19.03 -36.75 3.15
CA VAL A 500 17.65 -36.28 3.04
C VAL A 500 17.58 -34.75 3.22
N GLN A 501 18.35 -34.20 4.15
CA GLN A 501 18.42 -32.73 4.33
C GLN A 501 19.06 -32.05 3.11
N GLU A 502 20.14 -32.59 2.56
CA GLU A 502 20.74 -32.08 1.32
C GLU A 502 19.74 -32.11 0.15
N LEU A 503 18.99 -33.20 -0.01
CA LEU A 503 17.95 -33.32 -1.02
C LEU A 503 16.83 -32.29 -0.79
N GLY A 504 16.43 -32.05 0.46
CA GLY A 504 15.47 -31.00 0.82
C GLY A 504 15.91 -29.61 0.37
N GLN A 505 17.19 -29.30 0.57
CA GLN A 505 17.79 -28.05 0.09
C GLN A 505 17.76 -27.94 -1.45
N VAL A 506 18.08 -29.03 -2.13
CA VAL A 506 18.06 -29.06 -3.59
C VAL A 506 16.64 -28.92 -4.13
N VAL A 507 15.67 -29.61 -3.52
CA VAL A 507 14.27 -29.61 -3.97
C VAL A 507 13.61 -28.27 -3.74
N SER A 508 13.82 -27.66 -2.57
CA SER A 508 13.22 -26.36 -2.20
C SER A 508 13.91 -25.18 -2.89
N GLY A 509 15.16 -25.34 -3.33
CA GLY A 509 16.02 -24.23 -3.73
C GLY A 509 16.54 -23.40 -2.54
N ALA A 510 16.13 -23.73 -1.33
CA ALA A 510 16.59 -23.08 -0.10
C ALA A 510 17.96 -23.65 0.30
N LEU A 511 19.01 -23.14 -0.32
CA LEU A 511 20.38 -23.53 0.01
C LEU A 511 20.83 -22.93 1.35
N PRO A 512 21.83 -23.52 2.03
CA PRO A 512 22.34 -23.02 3.32
C PRO A 512 22.71 -21.55 3.31
N SER A 513 23.13 -21.05 2.16
CA SER A 513 23.45 -19.61 1.95
C SER A 513 22.26 -18.66 2.13
N LEU A 514 21.02 -19.15 2.02
CA LEU A 514 19.80 -18.36 2.31
C LEU A 514 19.51 -18.28 3.82
N PHE A 515 19.88 -19.29 4.57
CA PHE A 515 19.68 -19.36 6.02
C PHE A 515 20.80 -18.73 6.85
N GLY A 516 21.86 -18.21 6.22
CA GLY A 516 23.06 -17.78 6.93
C GLY A 516 23.94 -18.94 7.42
N GLY A 517 23.65 -20.18 7.01
CA GLY A 517 24.48 -21.35 7.29
C GLY A 517 25.76 -21.37 6.48
N GLN A 518 26.83 -21.89 7.08
CA GLN A 518 28.07 -22.10 6.35
C GLN A 518 27.95 -23.36 5.47
N MET A 519 28.24 -23.23 4.20
CA MET A 519 28.44 -24.40 3.35
C MET A 519 29.74 -25.09 3.76
N SER A 520 29.69 -26.39 4.02
CA SER A 520 30.89 -27.18 4.26
C SER A 520 31.76 -27.11 3.01
N GLY A 521 32.88 -26.36 3.06
CA GLY A 521 33.81 -26.21 1.95
C GLY A 521 33.94 -24.81 1.36
N SER A 522 33.02 -23.87 1.60
CA SER A 522 33.20 -22.49 1.16
C SER A 522 34.28 -21.81 2.00
N ARG A 523 35.36 -21.41 1.35
CA ARG A 523 36.54 -20.83 2.03
C ARG A 523 36.61 -19.32 1.87
N THR A 524 35.82 -18.74 1.00
CA THR A 524 35.89 -17.30 0.68
C THR A 524 34.51 -16.65 0.70
N ALA A 525 34.50 -15.37 1.04
CA ALA A 525 33.29 -14.54 0.97
C ALA A 525 32.67 -14.53 -0.44
N SER A 526 33.52 -14.58 -1.47
CA SER A 526 33.09 -14.59 -2.86
C SER A 526 32.34 -15.89 -3.23
N GLU A 527 32.79 -17.06 -2.77
CA GLU A 527 32.10 -18.32 -3.00
C GLU A 527 30.71 -18.35 -2.30
N TYR A 528 30.62 -17.75 -1.12
CA TYR A 528 29.37 -17.62 -0.40
C TYR A 528 28.38 -16.70 -1.13
N SER A 529 28.84 -15.53 -1.61
CA SER A 529 28.00 -14.59 -2.36
C SER A 529 27.52 -15.19 -3.69
N MET A 530 28.37 -15.93 -4.41
CA MET A 530 27.97 -16.65 -5.61
C MET A 530 26.93 -17.75 -5.33
N SER A 531 27.13 -18.53 -4.28
CA SER A 531 26.14 -19.56 -3.87
C SER A 531 24.80 -18.95 -3.52
N ARG A 532 24.80 -17.82 -2.82
CA ARG A 532 23.58 -17.08 -2.50
C ARG A 532 22.89 -16.53 -3.74
N ALA A 533 23.64 -15.95 -4.67
CA ALA A 533 23.10 -15.47 -5.93
C ALA A 533 22.45 -16.60 -6.75
N GLN A 534 23.09 -17.77 -6.80
CA GLN A 534 22.53 -18.95 -7.48
C GLN A 534 21.25 -19.46 -6.80
N ALA A 535 21.19 -19.45 -5.47
CA ALA A 535 19.98 -19.83 -4.73
C ALA A 535 18.82 -18.87 -5.04
N LEU A 536 19.10 -17.58 -5.09
CA LEU A 536 18.10 -16.56 -5.43
C LEU A 536 17.62 -16.69 -6.87
N GLN A 537 18.51 -17.03 -7.84
CA GLN A 537 18.10 -17.24 -9.23
C GLN A 537 17.07 -18.36 -9.40
N ARG A 538 17.09 -19.39 -8.55
CA ARG A 538 16.07 -20.44 -8.58
C ARG A 538 14.67 -19.93 -8.19
N LEU A 539 14.60 -18.92 -7.33
CA LEU A 539 13.35 -18.30 -6.90
C LEU A 539 12.86 -17.21 -7.87
N GLN A 540 13.65 -16.88 -8.89
CA GLN A 540 13.31 -15.82 -9.82
C GLN A 540 12.01 -16.06 -10.58
N THR A 541 11.68 -17.32 -10.91
CA THR A 541 10.43 -17.65 -11.60
C THR A 541 9.24 -17.34 -10.70
N THR A 542 9.29 -17.77 -9.44
CA THR A 542 8.26 -17.48 -8.43
C THR A 542 8.12 -15.97 -8.22
N TRP A 543 9.24 -15.27 -8.12
CA TRP A 543 9.27 -13.82 -7.99
C TRP A 543 8.57 -13.14 -9.17
N LYS A 544 8.93 -13.52 -10.42
CA LYS A 544 8.32 -12.94 -11.61
C LYS A 544 6.81 -13.17 -11.69
N MET A 545 6.34 -14.37 -11.36
CA MET A 545 4.91 -14.67 -11.36
C MET A 545 4.15 -13.77 -10.38
N LEU A 546 4.66 -13.62 -9.18
CA LEU A 546 4.02 -12.79 -8.15
C LEU A 546 4.12 -11.29 -8.44
N THR A 547 5.25 -10.83 -8.97
CA THR A 547 5.40 -9.41 -9.35
C THR A 547 4.48 -9.03 -10.50
N MET A 548 4.30 -9.91 -11.50
CA MET A 548 3.33 -9.68 -12.57
C MET A 548 1.89 -9.67 -12.04
N TRP A 549 1.55 -10.60 -11.17
CA TRP A 549 0.26 -10.57 -10.51
C TRP A 549 0.04 -9.28 -9.71
N TRP A 550 1.06 -8.80 -8.98
CA TRP A 550 1.00 -7.56 -8.22
C TRP A 550 0.79 -6.33 -9.11
N LYS A 551 1.48 -6.30 -10.26
CA LYS A 551 1.26 -5.30 -11.31
C LYS A 551 -0.21 -5.30 -11.77
N ASP A 552 -0.77 -6.47 -12.06
CA ASP A 552 -2.15 -6.62 -12.52
C ASP A 552 -3.17 -6.18 -11.45
N VAL A 553 -2.87 -6.42 -10.17
CA VAL A 553 -3.68 -5.93 -9.04
C VAL A 553 -3.72 -4.40 -9.05
N PHE A 554 -2.58 -3.72 -9.12
CA PHE A 554 -2.54 -2.27 -9.13
C PHE A 554 -3.10 -1.68 -10.43
N GLY A 555 -2.97 -2.38 -11.54
CA GLY A 555 -3.61 -2.01 -12.80
C GLY A 555 -5.14 -1.91 -12.72
N LYS A 556 -5.77 -2.60 -11.75
CA LYS A 556 -7.20 -2.50 -11.47
C LYS A 556 -7.52 -1.54 -10.32
N VAL A 557 -6.71 -1.56 -9.28
CA VAL A 557 -6.93 -0.78 -8.06
C VAL A 557 -6.82 0.72 -8.29
N ILE A 558 -5.85 1.15 -9.09
CA ILE A 558 -5.63 2.58 -9.37
C ILE A 558 -6.81 3.20 -10.12
N PRO A 559 -7.29 2.63 -11.27
CA PRO A 559 -8.49 3.12 -11.93
C PRO A 559 -9.75 3.05 -11.07
N MET A 560 -9.89 1.99 -10.25
CA MET A 560 -10.99 1.86 -9.29
C MET A 560 -10.95 3.00 -8.28
N TYR A 561 -9.79 3.33 -7.73
CA TYR A 561 -9.63 4.44 -6.80
C TYR A 561 -9.97 5.78 -7.46
N MET A 562 -9.49 6.02 -8.68
CA MET A 562 -9.79 7.24 -9.43
C MET A 562 -11.28 7.41 -9.69
N LYS A 563 -11.99 6.33 -9.99
CA LYS A 563 -13.43 6.33 -10.22
C LYS A 563 -14.23 6.66 -8.96
N GLU A 564 -13.77 6.17 -7.82
CA GLU A 564 -14.44 6.34 -6.52
C GLU A 564 -14.01 7.61 -5.77
N MET A 565 -13.01 8.33 -6.24
CA MET A 565 -12.54 9.57 -5.64
C MET A 565 -13.57 10.69 -5.82
N GLN A 566 -14.00 11.32 -4.72
CA GLN A 566 -15.07 12.32 -4.70
C GLN A 566 -14.57 13.75 -4.45
N ASP A 567 -13.37 13.89 -3.86
CA ASP A 567 -12.78 15.17 -3.49
C ASP A 567 -11.26 15.05 -3.51
N ASP A 568 -10.56 16.17 -3.51
CA ASP A 568 -9.11 16.20 -3.47
C ASP A 568 -8.57 15.48 -2.24
N GLU A 569 -7.64 14.57 -2.45
CA GLU A 569 -6.98 13.82 -1.37
C GLU A 569 -5.69 14.52 -0.96
N ARG A 570 -5.50 14.66 0.36
CA ARG A 570 -4.29 15.20 0.95
C ARG A 570 -3.51 14.10 1.67
N GLN A 571 -2.27 13.93 1.29
CA GLN A 571 -1.33 13.04 1.97
C GLN A 571 -0.20 13.83 2.58
N VAL A 572 0.28 13.37 3.73
CA VAL A 572 1.53 13.86 4.30
C VAL A 572 2.61 12.84 4.00
N LYS A 573 3.64 13.25 3.29
CA LYS A 573 4.81 12.45 2.97
C LYS A 573 6.04 13.08 3.59
N LYS A 574 7.02 12.28 3.96
CA LYS A 574 8.37 12.80 4.18
C LYS A 574 9.05 12.89 2.83
N ASP A 575 9.61 14.05 2.55
CA ASP A 575 10.48 14.21 1.39
C ASP A 575 11.81 13.44 1.60
N GLU A 576 12.69 13.49 0.63
CA GLU A 576 13.98 12.83 0.69
C GLU A 576 14.87 13.36 1.81
N PHE A 577 14.58 14.56 2.30
CA PHE A 577 15.29 15.27 3.37
C PHE A 577 14.67 15.07 4.76
N GLY A 578 13.55 14.34 4.85
CA GLY A 578 12.88 14.04 6.11
C GLY A 578 11.83 15.06 6.54
N ASN A 579 11.60 16.13 5.76
CA ASN A 579 10.57 17.13 6.03
C ASN A 579 9.19 16.61 5.68
N PHE A 580 8.16 17.06 6.41
CA PHE A 580 6.78 16.72 6.11
C PHE A 580 6.23 17.61 4.99
N VAL A 581 5.98 17.02 3.84
CA VAL A 581 5.38 17.71 2.68
C VAL A 581 3.96 17.23 2.46
N ASN A 582 3.05 18.16 2.17
CA ASN A 582 1.69 17.83 1.77
C ASN A 582 1.68 17.50 0.27
N VAL A 583 1.35 16.28 -0.05
CA VAL A 583 1.11 15.84 -1.43
C VAL A 583 -0.40 15.83 -1.66
N PHE A 584 -0.84 16.55 -2.68
CA PHE A 584 -2.24 16.58 -3.07
C PHE A 584 -2.45 15.71 -4.30
N ILE A 585 -3.55 14.98 -4.30
CA ILE A 585 -4.11 14.32 -5.47
C ILE A 585 -5.37 15.10 -5.81
N ARG A 586 -5.35 15.80 -6.92
CA ARG A 586 -6.45 16.68 -7.31
C ARG A 586 -7.37 16.00 -8.30
N MET A 587 -8.67 16.24 -8.18
CA MET A 587 -9.66 15.76 -9.15
C MET A 587 -9.37 16.24 -10.59
N SER A 588 -8.72 17.39 -10.74
CA SER A 588 -8.31 17.90 -12.06
C SER A 588 -7.14 17.10 -12.67
N GLU A 589 -6.32 16.45 -11.86
CA GLU A 589 -5.16 15.68 -12.32
C GLU A 589 -5.55 14.28 -12.84
N ILE A 590 -6.74 13.76 -12.49
CA ILE A 590 -7.21 12.41 -12.84
C ILE A 590 -8.16 12.36 -14.04
N GLN A 591 -8.23 13.41 -14.84
CA GLN A 591 -9.14 13.51 -16.00
C GLN A 591 -8.60 12.85 -17.27
N GLY A 592 -7.32 12.54 -17.32
CA GLY A 592 -6.68 11.85 -18.43
C GLY A 592 -6.81 10.33 -18.32
N LYS A 593 -6.02 9.62 -19.13
CA LYS A 593 -5.98 8.16 -19.14
C LYS A 593 -4.62 7.63 -18.69
N ILE A 594 -4.66 6.53 -17.95
CA ILE A 594 -3.46 5.73 -17.68
C ILE A 594 -3.35 4.70 -18.80
N GLY A 595 -2.20 4.64 -19.46
CA GLY A 595 -1.92 3.65 -20.49
C GLY A 595 -1.57 2.30 -19.85
N ASN A 596 -0.47 2.25 -19.14
CA ASN A 596 0.00 1.04 -18.50
C ASN A 596 0.46 1.32 -17.07
N VAL A 597 0.29 0.31 -16.24
CA VAL A 597 0.91 0.25 -14.90
C VAL A 597 2.05 -0.75 -15.00
N GLU A 598 3.26 -0.34 -14.66
CA GLU A 598 4.45 -1.19 -14.74
C GLU A 598 5.16 -1.25 -13.39
N LEU A 599 6.02 -2.25 -13.27
CA LEU A 599 6.91 -2.34 -12.12
C LEU A 599 8.09 -1.39 -12.35
N GLU A 600 8.44 -0.61 -11.36
CA GLU A 600 9.64 0.21 -11.44
C GLU A 600 10.87 -0.70 -11.66
N ALA A 601 11.70 -0.34 -12.59
CA ALA A 601 12.70 -1.07 -13.37
C ALA A 601 13.71 -2.03 -12.67
N ASN A 602 13.31 -2.76 -11.65
CA ASN A 602 14.13 -3.85 -11.11
C ASN A 602 13.39 -5.19 -11.24
N GLU A 603 13.38 -5.75 -12.46
CA GLU A 603 12.93 -7.13 -12.71
C GLU A 603 13.76 -8.19 -11.94
N ASN A 604 14.85 -7.78 -11.35
CA ASN A 604 15.73 -8.63 -10.57
C ASN A 604 15.18 -8.82 -9.15
N LEU A 605 15.53 -9.97 -8.59
CA LEU A 605 15.27 -10.26 -7.17
C LEU A 605 15.73 -9.09 -6.27
N PRO A 606 14.99 -8.79 -5.21
CA PRO A 606 15.32 -7.69 -4.33
C PRO A 606 16.73 -7.83 -3.78
N ILE A 607 17.53 -6.79 -4.02
CA ILE A 607 18.89 -6.70 -3.50
C ILE A 607 18.78 -6.38 -2.01
N THR A 608 19.32 -7.25 -1.16
CA THR A 608 19.34 -6.98 0.28
C THR A 608 20.24 -5.78 0.60
N TRP A 609 19.93 -5.11 1.71
CA TRP A 609 20.73 -3.98 2.20
C TRP A 609 22.24 -4.27 2.24
N ASN A 610 22.63 -5.47 2.71
CA ASN A 610 24.03 -5.90 2.70
C ASN A 610 24.63 -5.96 1.30
N GLN A 611 23.88 -6.42 0.31
CA GLN A 611 24.33 -6.46 -1.06
C GLN A 611 24.47 -5.07 -1.67
N GLN A 612 23.54 -4.14 -1.37
CA GLN A 612 23.68 -2.74 -1.79
C GLN A 612 24.94 -2.12 -1.18
N LYS A 613 25.16 -2.35 0.11
CA LYS A 613 26.39 -1.92 0.77
C LYS A 613 27.64 -2.52 0.14
N ASP A 614 27.64 -3.83 -0.15
CA ASP A 614 28.78 -4.52 -0.75
C ASP A 614 29.08 -3.95 -2.14
N VAL A 615 28.06 -3.71 -2.97
CA VAL A 615 28.23 -3.07 -4.29
C VAL A 615 28.80 -1.66 -4.17
N ILE A 616 28.31 -0.86 -3.21
CA ILE A 616 28.84 0.48 -2.97
C ILE A 616 30.30 0.42 -2.50
N MET A 617 30.62 -0.50 -1.60
CA MET A 617 31.99 -0.70 -1.13
C MET A 617 32.93 -1.18 -2.25
N GLU A 618 32.45 -2.03 -3.15
CA GLU A 618 33.18 -2.49 -4.32
C GLU A 618 33.40 -1.36 -5.33
N LEU A 619 32.40 -0.51 -5.57
CA LEU A 619 32.52 0.68 -6.40
C LEU A 619 33.54 1.68 -5.82
N LEU A 620 33.54 1.87 -4.50
CA LEU A 620 34.54 2.71 -3.81
C LEU A 620 35.95 2.10 -3.89
N ALA A 621 36.06 0.77 -3.81
CA ALA A 621 37.34 0.05 -3.92
C ALA A 621 37.99 0.14 -5.32
N LEU A 622 37.17 0.36 -6.38
CA LEU A 622 37.66 0.58 -7.74
C LEU A 622 38.52 1.86 -7.90
N ASN A 623 38.48 2.76 -6.88
CA ASN A 623 39.26 4.00 -6.82
C ASN A 623 39.26 4.85 -8.11
N ASN A 624 38.11 4.85 -8.82
CA ASN A 624 37.91 5.63 -10.02
C ASN A 624 37.37 7.01 -9.64
N GLU A 625 38.16 8.09 -9.95
CA GLU A 625 37.77 9.46 -9.60
C GLU A 625 36.37 9.86 -10.06
N GLY A 626 35.92 9.39 -11.24
CA GLY A 626 34.61 9.66 -11.79
C GLY A 626 33.50 8.99 -11.00
N ILE A 627 33.69 7.74 -10.56
CA ILE A 627 32.74 6.99 -9.75
C ILE A 627 32.67 7.58 -8.34
N ILE A 628 33.80 7.91 -7.74
CA ILE A 628 33.87 8.53 -6.39
C ILE A 628 33.19 9.91 -6.43
N ALA A 629 33.45 10.72 -7.44
CA ALA A 629 32.79 12.01 -7.62
C ALA A 629 31.27 11.86 -7.82
N GLY A 630 30.82 10.84 -8.55
CA GLY A 630 29.41 10.53 -8.70
C GLY A 630 28.76 10.07 -7.40
N LEU A 631 29.38 9.18 -6.66
CA LEU A 631 28.90 8.70 -5.38
C LEU A 631 28.92 9.81 -4.28
N ALA A 632 29.92 10.67 -4.33
CA ALA A 632 30.05 11.82 -3.43
C ALA A 632 29.23 13.04 -3.88
N SER A 633 28.52 12.96 -4.99
CA SER A 633 27.65 14.06 -5.42
C SER A 633 26.55 14.31 -4.38
N PRO A 634 26.22 15.55 -4.08
CA PRO A 634 25.16 15.88 -3.11
C PRO A 634 23.81 15.23 -3.43
N GLU A 635 23.53 14.92 -4.69
CA GLU A 635 22.31 14.28 -5.17
C GLU A 635 22.22 12.81 -4.77
N ASN A 636 23.34 12.10 -4.77
CA ASN A 636 23.42 10.69 -4.43
C ASN A 636 23.66 10.44 -2.93
N MET A 637 23.99 11.46 -2.18
CA MET A 637 24.31 11.34 -0.76
C MET A 637 23.12 10.89 0.10
N PRO A 638 21.86 11.33 -0.10
CA PRO A 638 20.72 10.80 0.64
C PRO A 638 20.51 9.30 0.39
N TYR A 639 20.71 8.86 -0.85
CA TYR A 639 20.70 7.44 -1.20
C TYR A 639 21.82 6.68 -0.51
N MET A 640 23.03 7.24 -0.51
CA MET A 640 24.20 6.66 0.15
C MET A 640 24.02 6.55 1.65
N LYS A 641 23.51 7.61 2.33
CA LYS A 641 23.14 7.58 3.74
C LYS A 641 22.21 6.40 4.05
N ARG A 642 21.15 6.26 3.26
CA ARG A 642 20.16 5.21 3.43
C ARG A 642 20.74 3.82 3.16
N ALA A 643 21.56 3.69 2.11
CA ALA A 643 22.17 2.43 1.72
C ALA A 643 23.29 1.97 2.69
N ILE A 644 23.96 2.88 3.37
CA ILE A 644 25.00 2.56 4.36
C ILE A 644 24.41 2.46 5.77
N GLY A 645 23.19 2.91 5.99
CA GLY A 645 22.51 2.88 7.29
C GLY A 645 23.01 3.95 8.26
N LEU A 646 23.59 5.02 7.75
CA LEU A 646 24.10 6.16 8.54
C LEU A 646 23.09 7.31 8.48
N SER A 647 21.89 7.11 9.01
CA SER A 647 20.82 8.11 9.00
C SER A 647 21.17 9.40 9.76
N GLU A 648 22.10 9.32 10.71
CA GLU A 648 22.52 10.46 11.54
C GLU A 648 23.77 11.20 10.99
N TYR A 649 24.27 10.77 9.82
CA TYR A 649 25.45 11.42 9.24
C TYR A 649 25.05 12.77 8.62
N VAL A 650 25.62 13.84 9.12
CA VAL A 650 25.42 15.21 8.61
C VAL A 650 26.28 15.44 7.38
N ILE A 651 25.66 15.84 6.28
CA ILE A 651 26.37 16.18 5.04
C ILE A 651 26.60 17.70 5.04
N PRO A 652 27.83 18.16 4.89
CA PRO A 652 28.08 19.60 4.75
C PRO A 652 27.28 20.22 3.59
N GLY A 653 26.60 21.34 3.86
CA GLY A 653 25.75 22.02 2.86
C GLY A 653 24.37 21.39 2.62
N GLU A 654 23.95 20.41 3.43
CA GLU A 654 22.61 19.81 3.32
C GLU A 654 21.50 20.81 3.69
N ASP A 655 21.74 21.62 4.73
CA ASP A 655 20.80 22.64 5.20
C ASP A 655 20.64 23.78 4.17
N ASP A 656 21.73 24.25 3.56
CA ASP A 656 21.70 25.30 2.54
C ASP A 656 20.95 24.82 1.29
N ARG A 657 21.16 23.58 0.93
CA ARG A 657 20.47 22.96 -0.20
C ARG A 657 18.96 22.81 0.05
N ASN A 658 18.56 22.39 1.26
CA ASN A 658 17.17 22.26 1.64
C ASN A 658 16.48 23.63 1.63
N LYS A 659 17.14 24.63 2.20
CA LYS A 659 16.69 26.02 2.18
C LYS A 659 16.44 26.48 0.73
N GLN A 660 17.40 26.25 -0.15
CA GLN A 660 17.27 26.68 -1.55
C GLN A 660 16.15 25.96 -2.31
N ILE A 661 15.85 24.70 -2.00
CA ILE A 661 14.71 23.97 -2.57
C ILE A 661 13.39 24.59 -2.09
N GLU A 662 13.29 24.98 -0.83
CA GLU A 662 12.11 25.67 -0.30
C GLU A 662 11.94 27.06 -0.95
N GLU A 663 13.03 27.80 -1.15
CA GLU A 663 13.01 29.10 -1.84
C GLU A 663 12.58 28.96 -3.30
N ILE A 664 13.04 27.92 -4.02
CA ILE A 664 12.58 27.62 -5.38
C ILE A 664 11.06 27.40 -5.40
N GLN A 665 10.50 26.69 -4.43
CA GLN A 665 9.04 26.50 -4.34
C GLN A 665 8.30 27.83 -4.09
N GLN A 666 8.86 28.72 -3.27
CA GLN A 666 8.30 30.06 -3.05
C GLN A 666 8.37 30.91 -4.31
N LEU A 667 9.51 30.88 -5.02
CA LEU A 667 9.73 31.61 -6.27
C LEU A 667 8.78 31.18 -7.40
N ILE A 668 8.49 29.87 -7.50
CA ILE A 668 7.54 29.35 -8.50
C ILE A 668 6.13 29.86 -8.24
N ASN A 669 5.74 29.97 -6.96
CA ASN A 669 4.40 30.38 -6.55
C ASN A 669 4.20 31.91 -6.48
N SER A 670 5.24 32.70 -6.76
CA SER A 670 5.24 34.16 -6.70
C SER A 670 5.71 34.76 -8.02
N GLU A 671 5.29 36.01 -8.30
CA GLU A 671 5.71 36.74 -9.47
C GLU A 671 6.97 37.59 -9.18
N PRO A 672 7.84 37.86 -10.20
CA PRO A 672 8.97 38.74 -10.05
C PRO A 672 8.53 40.15 -9.65
N ILE A 673 9.30 40.81 -8.80
CA ILE A 673 9.01 42.19 -8.38
C ILE A 673 9.46 43.16 -9.48
N GLU A 674 8.57 43.97 -10.00
CA GLU A 674 8.88 44.98 -11.00
C GLU A 674 9.22 46.32 -10.31
N ILE A 675 10.45 46.78 -10.48
CA ILE A 675 10.88 48.09 -10.01
C ILE A 675 10.79 49.10 -11.19
N PRO A 676 10.06 50.21 -11.01
CA PRO A 676 10.00 51.25 -12.04
C PRO A 676 11.40 51.83 -12.28
N PRO A 677 11.72 52.15 -13.53
CA PRO A 677 13.02 52.72 -13.88
C PRO A 677 13.29 54.04 -13.15
N ASP A 678 14.56 54.27 -12.76
CA ASP A 678 15.00 55.45 -12.04
C ASP A 678 14.51 56.73 -12.77
N PRO A 679 13.84 57.67 -12.07
CA PRO A 679 13.37 58.91 -12.64
C PRO A 679 14.44 59.70 -13.41
N MET A 680 15.71 59.62 -12.98
CA MET A 680 16.82 60.26 -13.70
C MET A 680 17.11 59.59 -15.06
N MET A 681 17.05 58.28 -15.15
CA MET A 681 17.23 57.55 -16.40
C MET A 681 16.05 57.79 -17.35
N MET A 682 14.84 57.86 -16.83
CA MET A 682 13.65 58.23 -17.64
C MET A 682 13.80 59.61 -18.24
N GLN A 683 14.28 60.57 -17.47
CA GLN A 683 14.46 61.93 -17.93
C GLN A 683 15.60 62.05 -18.97
N GLN A 684 16.68 61.30 -18.84
CA GLN A 684 17.75 61.20 -19.82
C GLN A 684 17.33 60.51 -21.11
N ALA A 685 16.52 59.46 -21.03
CA ALA A 685 15.95 58.80 -22.20
C ALA A 685 15.00 59.70 -22.96
N MET A 686 14.15 60.47 -22.26
CA MET A 686 13.28 61.49 -22.88
C MET A 686 14.08 62.62 -23.56
N MET A 687 15.17 63.07 -22.89
CA MET A 687 16.02 64.11 -23.48
C MET A 687 16.77 63.63 -24.74
N ARG A 688 17.02 62.33 -24.85
CA ARG A 688 17.71 61.71 -26.02
C ARG A 688 16.76 61.18 -27.07
N GLY A 689 15.41 61.32 -26.89
CA GLY A 689 14.42 60.78 -27.81
C GLY A 689 14.41 59.27 -27.93
N MET A 690 14.91 58.57 -26.91
CA MET A 690 14.92 57.10 -26.79
C MET A 690 13.66 56.64 -26.05
N PRO A 691 13.12 55.46 -26.38
CA PRO A 691 12.03 54.88 -25.62
C PRO A 691 12.46 54.71 -24.15
N PRO A 692 11.53 54.82 -23.18
CA PRO A 692 11.84 54.64 -21.76
C PRO A 692 12.43 53.24 -21.51
N PRO A 693 13.46 53.14 -20.64
CA PRO A 693 14.04 51.83 -20.30
C PRO A 693 12.97 50.92 -19.69
N PRO A 694 13.01 49.59 -19.98
CA PRO A 694 12.07 48.67 -19.42
C PRO A 694 12.25 48.60 -17.88
N PRO A 695 11.18 48.26 -17.11
CA PRO A 695 11.29 48.08 -15.66
C PRO A 695 12.29 46.97 -15.32
N THR A 696 13.05 47.16 -14.27
CA THR A 696 13.98 46.14 -13.78
C THR A 696 13.20 45.10 -12.96
N ARG A 697 13.36 43.82 -13.30
CA ARG A 697 12.72 42.74 -12.56
C ARG A 697 13.72 42.15 -11.57
N LEU A 698 13.28 42.01 -10.33
CA LEU A 698 14.01 41.33 -9.25
C LEU A 698 13.26 40.08 -8.82
N PRO A 699 14.00 39.08 -8.26
CA PRO A 699 13.35 37.89 -7.69
C PRO A 699 12.50 38.29 -6.48
N SER A 700 11.41 37.54 -6.25
CA SER A 700 10.51 37.75 -5.10
C SER A 700 11.13 37.33 -3.77
N VAL A 701 12.14 36.48 -3.79
CA VAL A 701 12.96 36.09 -2.63
C VAL A 701 14.36 36.64 -2.84
N GLU A 702 14.85 37.40 -1.88
CA GLU A 702 16.19 38.00 -1.92
C GLU A 702 17.20 37.02 -1.33
N ALA A 703 18.39 36.89 -1.95
CA ALA A 703 19.51 36.15 -1.41
C ALA A 703 20.22 36.97 -0.32
N ASN A 704 20.61 36.33 0.77
CA ASN A 704 21.27 36.97 1.89
C ASN A 704 22.80 36.86 1.80
N LEU A 705 23.49 38.01 1.65
CA LEU A 705 24.92 38.06 1.44
C LEU A 705 25.74 37.44 2.58
N ASP A 706 25.23 37.48 3.84
CA ASP A 706 25.98 37.10 5.01
C ASP A 706 25.76 35.64 5.47
N VAL A 707 24.71 34.99 4.96
CA VAL A 707 24.24 33.70 5.47
C VAL A 707 24.27 32.61 4.40
N ASP A 708 24.07 32.98 3.13
CA ASP A 708 23.88 32.04 2.04
C ASP A 708 25.19 31.55 1.42
N ASP A 709 25.31 30.24 1.17
CA ASP A 709 26.35 29.70 0.31
C ASP A 709 25.95 29.93 -1.17
N HIS A 710 26.35 31.09 -1.70
CA HIS A 710 26.00 31.51 -3.05
C HIS A 710 26.46 30.55 -4.14
N GLN A 711 27.55 29.79 -3.91
CA GLN A 711 28.03 28.82 -4.88
C GLN A 711 27.10 27.59 -4.93
N LEU A 712 26.78 27.04 -3.77
CA LEU A 712 25.97 25.84 -3.63
C LEU A 712 24.50 26.14 -4.02
N GLU A 713 23.92 27.21 -3.50
CA GLU A 713 22.55 27.60 -3.76
C GLU A 713 22.32 28.01 -5.22
N GLY A 714 23.26 28.76 -5.83
CA GLY A 714 23.24 29.07 -7.26
C GLY A 714 23.33 27.82 -8.16
N ASP A 715 24.12 26.80 -7.75
CA ASP A 715 24.19 25.53 -8.47
C ASP A 715 22.88 24.72 -8.34
N VAL A 716 22.22 24.71 -7.19
CA VAL A 716 20.91 24.09 -7.01
C VAL A 716 19.87 24.72 -7.93
N CYS A 717 19.77 26.05 -7.97
CA CYS A 717 18.90 26.76 -8.89
C CYS A 717 19.18 26.41 -10.35
N ARG A 718 20.44 26.39 -10.74
CA ARG A 718 20.87 26.05 -12.11
C ARG A 718 20.45 24.65 -12.51
N ARG A 719 20.63 23.67 -11.62
CA ARG A 719 20.25 22.28 -11.85
C ARG A 719 18.75 22.14 -11.99
N TRP A 720 17.97 22.81 -11.14
CA TRP A 720 16.54 22.80 -11.22
C TRP A 720 16.05 23.39 -12.56
N LEU A 721 16.60 24.54 -13.00
CA LEU A 721 16.25 25.18 -14.26
C LEU A 721 16.54 24.31 -15.50
N VAL A 722 17.57 23.48 -15.45
CA VAL A 722 17.96 22.56 -16.53
C VAL A 722 17.20 21.24 -16.43
N GLY A 723 16.73 20.89 -15.27
CA GLY A 723 15.96 19.65 -15.00
C GLY A 723 14.59 19.64 -15.63
N ASP A 724 13.92 18.48 -15.55
CA ASP A 724 12.58 18.29 -16.13
C ASP A 724 11.55 19.20 -15.48
N ALA A 725 11.62 19.38 -14.15
CA ALA A 725 10.75 20.29 -13.42
C ALA A 725 10.86 21.74 -13.90
N GLY A 726 12.08 22.22 -14.15
CA GLY A 726 12.30 23.57 -14.68
C GLY A 726 11.81 23.73 -16.12
N ARG A 727 12.02 22.70 -16.95
CA ARG A 727 11.52 22.70 -18.35
C ARG A 727 9.99 22.71 -18.39
N LEU A 728 9.34 21.97 -17.53
CA LEU A 728 7.88 21.96 -17.39
C LEU A 728 7.38 23.31 -16.89
N CYS A 729 7.98 23.84 -15.83
CA CYS A 729 7.65 25.16 -15.27
C CYS A 729 7.77 26.27 -16.30
N LYS A 730 8.77 26.21 -17.19
CA LYS A 730 8.92 27.20 -18.27
C LYS A 730 7.73 27.27 -19.22
N THR A 731 7.03 26.14 -19.42
CA THR A 731 5.85 26.07 -20.30
C THR A 731 4.55 26.40 -19.55
N GLU A 732 4.41 25.91 -18.32
CA GLU A 732 3.19 26.07 -17.53
C GLU A 732 3.14 27.39 -16.75
N ASN A 733 4.27 27.81 -16.18
CA ASN A 733 4.40 29.03 -15.38
C ASN A 733 5.66 29.81 -15.75
N PRO A 734 5.68 30.52 -16.89
CA PRO A 734 6.85 31.25 -17.37
C PRO A 734 7.33 32.34 -16.39
N LEU A 735 6.42 32.97 -15.62
CA LEU A 735 6.78 33.98 -14.62
C LEU A 735 7.50 33.35 -13.42
N GLY A 736 7.05 32.20 -12.93
CA GLY A 736 7.76 31.47 -11.88
C GLY A 736 9.12 30.98 -12.34
N TYR A 737 9.25 30.50 -13.57
CA TYR A 737 10.55 30.15 -14.15
C TYR A 737 11.50 31.34 -14.24
N GLU A 738 11.00 32.52 -14.71
CA GLU A 738 11.78 33.76 -14.77
C GLU A 738 12.24 34.19 -13.36
N ASN A 739 11.38 34.04 -12.36
CA ASN A 739 11.66 34.35 -10.97
C ASN A 739 12.84 33.54 -10.43
N VAL A 740 12.85 32.23 -10.62
CA VAL A 740 13.98 31.35 -10.25
C VAL A 740 15.25 31.70 -11.02
N LEU A 741 15.13 32.06 -12.30
CA LEU A 741 16.27 32.48 -13.13
C LEU A 741 16.88 33.79 -12.62
N LEU A 742 16.08 34.72 -12.19
CA LEU A 742 16.53 36.01 -11.60
C LEU A 742 17.22 35.76 -10.27
N HIS A 743 16.70 34.90 -9.43
CA HIS A 743 17.28 34.52 -8.15
C HIS A 743 18.65 33.82 -8.33
N MET A 744 18.76 32.88 -9.26
CA MET A 744 20.04 32.27 -9.63
C MET A 744 21.08 33.33 -10.09
N LYS A 745 20.66 34.31 -10.88
CA LYS A 745 21.55 35.40 -11.31
C LYS A 745 22.01 36.24 -10.14
N MET A 746 21.16 36.51 -9.17
CA MET A 746 21.47 37.22 -7.95
C MET A 746 22.57 36.53 -7.14
N HIS A 747 22.46 35.22 -6.90
CA HIS A 747 23.52 34.45 -6.27
C HIS A 747 24.86 34.52 -7.05
N LYS A 748 24.80 34.46 -8.36
CA LYS A 748 26.00 34.54 -9.19
C LYS A 748 26.67 35.92 -9.12
N ASP A 749 25.88 36.98 -9.09
CA ASP A 749 26.39 38.35 -8.98
C ASP A 749 27.01 38.60 -7.60
N LEU A 750 26.39 38.06 -6.52
CA LEU A 750 26.92 38.13 -5.15
C LEU A 750 28.22 37.33 -5.02
N LEU A 751 28.30 36.13 -5.57
CA LEU A 751 29.53 35.33 -5.60
C LEU A 751 30.69 36.07 -6.34
N MET A 752 30.37 36.74 -7.45
CA MET A 752 31.36 37.53 -8.18
C MET A 752 31.84 38.74 -7.36
N GLN A 753 30.94 39.34 -6.58
CA GLN A 753 31.25 40.44 -5.67
C GLN A 753 32.15 39.99 -4.51
N GLU A 754 31.90 38.85 -3.92
CA GLU A 754 32.75 38.24 -2.91
C GLU A 754 34.17 37.94 -3.44
N GLN A 755 34.23 37.34 -4.64
CA GLN A 755 35.53 37.06 -5.26
C GLN A 755 36.32 38.31 -5.57
N MET A 756 35.68 39.40 -5.99
CA MET A 756 36.34 40.69 -6.20
C MET A 756 36.84 41.30 -4.88
N GLN A 757 36.03 41.18 -3.81
CA GLN A 757 36.46 41.67 -2.49
C GLN A 757 37.68 40.90 -1.97
N GLN A 758 37.69 39.58 -2.12
CA GLN A 758 38.82 38.73 -1.75
C GLN A 758 40.09 39.07 -2.54
N GLN A 759 39.94 39.33 -3.87
CA GLN A 759 41.08 39.76 -4.69
C GLN A 759 41.60 41.16 -4.31
N MET A 760 40.70 42.07 -3.95
CA MET A 760 41.13 43.40 -3.45
C MET A 760 41.83 43.31 -2.12
N MET A 761 41.39 42.44 -1.19
CA MET A 761 42.10 42.23 0.09
C MET A 761 43.46 41.59 -0.10
N GLN A 762 43.63 40.70 -1.06
CA GLN A 762 44.93 40.11 -1.37
C GLN A 762 45.92 41.07 -2.07
N GLN A 763 45.42 42.12 -2.72
CA GLN A 763 46.25 43.15 -3.38
C GLN A 763 46.61 44.35 -2.50
N MET A 764 46.08 44.44 -1.24
CA MET A 764 46.48 45.48 -0.32
C MET A 764 47.88 45.16 0.23
N PRO A 765 48.88 46.03 0.04
CA PRO A 765 50.19 45.84 0.62
C PRO A 765 50.07 45.86 2.16
N PRO A 766 50.87 45.04 2.86
CA PRO A 766 50.82 45.02 4.32
C PRO A 766 51.19 46.43 4.86
N MET A 767 50.28 47.06 5.57
CA MET A 767 50.61 48.30 6.32
C MET A 767 51.78 48.00 7.25
N GLN A 768 52.92 48.64 7.00
CA GLN A 768 54.02 48.66 7.90
C GLN A 768 53.61 49.34 9.21
N GLY A 769 53.59 48.55 10.22
CA GLY A 769 54.07 48.69 11.54
C GLY A 769 53.81 49.90 12.37
N GLN A 770 53.26 49.65 13.47
CA GLN A 770 53.69 50.24 14.72
C GLN A 770 54.09 49.11 15.64
N GLU A 771 55.39 49.12 16.02
CA GLU A 771 56.01 48.25 17.03
C GLU A 771 55.24 48.37 18.34
N ALA A 772 54.67 47.25 18.79
CA ALA A 772 54.25 47.08 20.16
C ALA A 772 55.52 46.62 21.01
N PRO A 773 55.63 47.02 22.26
CA PRO A 773 56.80 46.69 23.09
C PRO A 773 56.82 45.20 23.47
N PRO A 774 57.97 44.59 23.70
CA PRO A 774 58.18 43.16 23.89
C PRO A 774 57.58 42.70 25.23
N GLU A 775 56.64 41.80 25.15
CA GLU A 775 56.21 40.98 26.28
C GLU A 775 57.19 39.86 26.56
N GLN A 776 57.54 39.73 27.85
CA GLN A 776 58.43 38.73 28.41
C GLN A 776 57.82 37.32 28.28
N PRO A 777 58.68 36.28 28.13
CA PRO A 777 58.22 34.92 28.04
C PRO A 777 57.75 34.35 29.38
N PRO A 778 56.69 33.58 29.47
CA PRO A 778 56.34 32.84 30.66
C PRO A 778 57.23 31.61 30.83
N GLU A 779 57.71 31.44 32.06
CA GLU A 779 58.52 30.37 32.62
C GLU A 779 57.91 28.97 32.31
N GLN A 780 58.78 28.06 31.97
CA GLN A 780 58.55 26.62 31.94
C GLN A 780 58.31 26.09 33.35
N ALA A 781 57.14 25.50 33.58
CA ALA A 781 56.95 24.54 34.63
C ALA A 781 56.83 23.16 34.02
N GLY A 782 57.84 22.38 34.20
CA GLY A 782 57.82 20.96 33.89
C GLY A 782 57.11 20.18 34.95
N GLU A 783 56.32 19.18 34.49
CA GLU A 783 56.02 18.05 35.33
C GLU A 783 55.92 16.77 34.50
N GLN A 784 56.76 15.95 34.85
CA GLN A 784 57.11 14.56 34.86
C GLN A 784 56.01 13.58 34.36
N MET A 785 56.49 12.68 33.54
CA MET A 785 55.98 11.34 33.24
C MET A 785 55.45 10.60 34.47
N ASN A 786 54.37 9.89 34.28
CA ASN A 786 54.22 8.61 34.98
C ASN A 786 53.53 7.59 34.04
N GLU A 787 54.26 6.56 33.75
CA GLU A 787 53.83 5.30 33.15
C GLU A 787 52.95 4.57 34.15
N GLY A 788 51.95 3.88 33.68
CA GLY A 788 51.19 2.89 34.44
C GLY A 788 50.05 2.28 33.73
N GLN A 789 50.33 1.25 32.95
CA GLN A 789 49.62 -0.06 32.84
C GLN A 789 48.16 -0.11 33.33
N ASN A 790 47.20 -0.49 32.42
CA ASN A 790 46.52 -1.77 32.49
C ASN A 790 45.34 -1.80 31.53
N ALA A 791 45.38 -2.72 30.59
CA ALA A 791 44.24 -3.23 29.87
C ALA A 791 43.45 -4.24 30.72
N PRO A 792 42.16 -4.39 30.54
CA PRO A 792 41.51 -5.68 30.71
C PRO A 792 40.92 -6.19 29.41
N THR A 793 41.40 -7.36 29.05
CA THR A 793 40.79 -8.37 28.16
C THR A 793 39.46 -8.80 28.76
N ILE A 794 38.40 -8.82 27.98
CA ILE A 794 37.20 -9.64 28.24
C ILE A 794 36.92 -10.45 27.00
N GLN A 795 36.67 -11.72 27.22
CA GLN A 795 36.36 -12.84 26.34
C GLN A 795 35.14 -12.62 25.47
#